data_7178cbfa85ec30265216c34d4e4dbfb1
#
_entry.id   7178cbfa85ec30265216c34d4e4dbfb1
#
_cell.length_a   1.000
_cell.length_b   1.000
_cell.length_c   1.000
_cell.angle_alpha   90.00
_cell.angle_beta   90.00
_cell.angle_gamma   90.00
#
_symmetry.space_group_name_H-M   'P 1'
#
loop_
_entity.id
_entity.type
_entity.pdbx_description
1 polymer ?
#
loop_
_entity_poly.entity_id
_entity_poly.type
_entity_poly.pdbx_seq_one_letter_code
_entity_poly.pdbx_strand_id
1 'polypeptide(L)'
;MLCENCNQELNENDKFCGNCGMEVIKKAPSFKSEEILKAEIFSNSMEKIIPNNQPLSVSYDIEKKKNRKRNKKIIILAIVLVLFISVVSFVLINSDSIFYSKKGKRTVMIYMIGSDLESKYLAATKDIDEIIDSSINYDDVNIVLYTGGAKKWHNDDISNNVHTLFEINSEGLNKIEEFSDNGSMLKSDNLLYLLNYGHDNYNTEYYDLILWDHGAGPIYGYGYDEYNKQDSMSIEDIKKALSNSAFGGENKLELIGFDACLMSSVEVASSLSGYANYMVASQEFEPGSGWNYRFLEKVNSNTSTLEFGKSIIDYFEDYYKSKDYVKGISLSLLKLNKIDNVINYTNTLFSKVDSNLSIDFSTISRTRSNSKSYGRIANEDYYYDLIDLNDLLDKMPSKYKDDINNLKTSLSDLVVYQKTDLENTNGISIFFPYENKKEIESNLAKYKNIEFSSSYYSFISDFSKKLTGEKISDWNLGNSQIESYGEGNVSISLTDDVINNYSSADYIIFERTADGLFVPIFNGSDLKENGNIMSTAIERKSLVATDSKGNKMNLTAIETTKGTDYVSYYIPGTITRFNVDTLELDVMGVYLDFIVDSEHPNGYISKVYPIELNENLTYSKVEIDLDEWDELSLLSYKYNILNPDGSYTSNWQNAGEVTTISFAKGEEIKIDFSDLDIAKDYYCLFRIKDSQNNTYLSNIVKVNKK
;
A
#
# COMPACT_ATOMS: atom_id res chain seq x y z
N MET A 1 11.39 -13.84 42.11
CA MET A 1 10.33 -14.36 41.20
C MET A 1 10.85 -15.63 40.53
N LEU A 2 9.95 -16.45 39.99
CA LEU A 2 10.37 -17.66 39.25
C LEU A 2 10.27 -17.38 37.75
N CYS A 3 11.19 -17.96 36.98
CA CYS A 3 11.15 -17.91 35.53
C CYS A 3 9.95 -18.70 34.98
N GLU A 4 9.11 -18.08 34.18
CA GLU A 4 7.89 -18.70 33.64
C GLU A 4 8.18 -19.90 32.70
N ASN A 5 9.39 -20.01 32.16
CA ASN A 5 9.78 -21.09 31.25
C ASN A 5 10.43 -22.31 31.95
N CYS A 6 11.27 -22.09 32.95
CA CYS A 6 12.05 -23.17 33.57
C CYS A 6 11.97 -23.24 35.09
N ASN A 7 11.14 -22.43 35.73
CA ASN A 7 10.92 -22.33 37.19
C ASN A 7 12.19 -22.02 37.99
N GLN A 8 13.27 -21.55 37.36
CA GLN A 8 14.48 -21.09 38.08
C GLN A 8 14.18 -19.81 38.88
N GLU A 9 14.69 -19.73 40.09
CA GLU A 9 14.57 -18.54 40.92
C GLU A 9 15.38 -17.40 40.32
N LEU A 10 14.74 -16.21 40.17
CA LEU A 10 15.30 -15.00 39.57
C LEU A 10 15.45 -13.91 40.62
N ASN A 11 16.55 -13.16 40.56
CA ASN A 11 16.73 -11.98 41.35
C ASN A 11 15.91 -10.79 40.81
N GLU A 12 15.65 -9.79 41.63
CA GLU A 12 14.82 -8.63 41.25
C GLU A 12 15.39 -7.79 40.09
N ASN A 13 16.68 -7.92 39.80
CA ASN A 13 17.39 -7.14 38.77
C ASN A 13 17.78 -7.94 37.53
N ASP A 14 17.43 -9.24 37.47
CA ASP A 14 17.76 -10.06 36.30
C ASP A 14 16.90 -9.62 35.11
N LYS A 15 17.57 -9.36 34.00
CA LYS A 15 16.93 -9.07 32.70
C LYS A 15 16.66 -10.33 31.88
N PHE A 16 17.44 -11.38 32.13
CA PHE A 16 17.32 -12.68 31.47
C PHE A 16 17.50 -13.78 32.50
N CYS A 17 16.81 -14.90 32.33
CA CYS A 17 17.00 -16.09 33.16
C CYS A 17 18.35 -16.74 32.87
N GLY A 18 19.20 -16.85 33.87
CA GLY A 18 20.55 -17.42 33.73
C GLY A 18 20.57 -18.91 33.36
N ASN A 19 19.45 -19.64 33.49
CA ASN A 19 19.34 -21.04 33.18
C ASN A 19 18.82 -21.35 31.76
N CYS A 20 17.83 -20.56 31.27
CA CYS A 20 17.18 -20.82 29.96
C CYS A 20 17.27 -19.65 29.00
N GLY A 21 17.87 -18.52 29.36
CA GLY A 21 18.03 -17.34 28.52
C GLY A 21 16.76 -16.51 28.25
N MET A 22 15.60 -16.88 28.83
CA MET A 22 14.35 -16.16 28.61
C MET A 22 14.39 -14.76 29.25
N GLU A 23 13.89 -13.76 28.58
CA GLU A 23 13.78 -12.39 29.07
C GLU A 23 12.77 -12.28 30.23
N VAL A 24 13.13 -11.57 31.28
CA VAL A 24 12.31 -11.39 32.49
C VAL A 24 11.42 -10.18 32.29
N ILE A 25 10.16 -10.41 31.89
CA ILE A 25 9.17 -9.34 31.75
C ILE A 25 8.60 -8.99 33.13
N LYS A 26 8.93 -7.82 33.65
CA LYS A 26 8.34 -7.28 34.88
C LYS A 26 6.92 -6.80 34.56
N LYS A 27 5.89 -7.50 35.05
CA LYS A 27 4.52 -6.97 35.02
C LYS A 27 4.48 -5.69 35.87
N ALA A 28 4.09 -4.60 35.27
CA ALA A 28 3.82 -3.34 35.97
C ALA A 28 2.72 -3.55 37.02
N PRO A 29 2.79 -2.93 38.20
CA PRO A 29 1.73 -3.05 39.21
C PRO A 29 0.44 -2.45 38.63
N SER A 30 -0.65 -3.21 38.69
CA SER A 30 -1.98 -2.78 38.29
C SER A 30 -2.40 -1.59 39.17
N PHE A 31 -2.54 -0.43 38.60
CA PHE A 31 -3.16 0.73 39.25
C PHE A 31 -4.67 0.45 39.39
N LYS A 32 -5.14 0.39 40.64
CA LYS A 32 -6.57 0.52 40.91
C LYS A 32 -6.94 1.99 40.71
N SER A 33 -7.86 2.26 39.80
CA SER A 33 -8.35 3.60 39.52
C SER A 33 -8.94 4.27 40.75
N GLU A 34 -8.68 5.57 40.92
CA GLU A 34 -9.20 6.39 42.04
C GLU A 34 -10.73 6.45 42.12
N GLU A 35 -11.45 6.03 41.11
CA GLU A 35 -12.93 6.00 41.11
C GLU A 35 -13.54 4.98 42.04
N ILE A 36 -12.87 3.85 42.36
CA ILE A 36 -13.35 2.88 43.33
C ILE A 36 -13.26 3.44 44.77
N LEU A 37 -12.29 4.31 45.03
CA LEU A 37 -12.11 4.94 46.34
C LEU A 37 -13.19 5.98 46.64
N LYS A 38 -13.78 6.63 45.65
CA LYS A 38 -14.88 7.61 45.82
C LYS A 38 -16.23 6.94 46.08
N ALA A 39 -16.48 5.75 45.55
CA ALA A 39 -17.72 5.00 45.77
C ALA A 39 -17.78 4.39 47.17
N GLU A 40 -16.67 3.95 47.77
CA GLU A 40 -16.61 3.42 49.15
C GLU A 40 -16.74 4.52 50.21
N ILE A 41 -16.34 5.75 49.94
CA ILE A 41 -16.51 6.87 50.90
C ILE A 41 -17.96 7.36 50.95
N PHE A 42 -18.75 7.22 49.88
CA PHE A 42 -20.15 7.63 49.84
C PHE A 42 -21.09 6.60 50.45
N SER A 43 -20.77 5.30 50.45
CA SER A 43 -21.61 4.27 51.05
C SER A 43 -21.49 4.20 52.60
N ASN A 44 -20.35 4.60 53.15
CA ASN A 44 -20.12 4.57 54.62
C ASN A 44 -20.63 5.80 55.38
N SER A 45 -21.16 6.83 54.70
CA SER A 45 -21.68 8.04 55.34
C SER A 45 -23.21 8.07 55.53
N MET A 46 -23.93 7.05 55.06
CA MET A 46 -25.40 7.00 55.18
C MET A 46 -25.98 6.06 56.26
N GLU A 47 -25.13 5.36 57.03
CA GLU A 47 -25.60 4.37 58.02
C GLU A 47 -25.60 4.84 59.49
N LYS A 48 -25.38 6.10 59.79
CA LYS A 48 -25.42 6.59 61.19
C LYS A 48 -26.23 7.86 61.29
N ILE A 49 -27.55 7.78 61.27
CA ILE A 49 -28.47 8.68 62.00
C ILE A 49 -29.86 8.04 62.01
N ILE A 50 -30.16 7.23 63.05
CA ILE A 50 -31.50 6.97 63.59
C ILE A 50 -31.38 7.07 65.09
N PRO A 51 -31.99 8.07 65.72
CA PRO A 51 -32.26 7.98 67.16
C PRO A 51 -33.67 7.61 67.42
N ASN A 52 -33.76 6.75 68.37
CA ASN A 52 -34.76 6.06 69.08
C ASN A 52 -36.01 6.87 69.51
N ASN A 53 -37.14 6.22 69.46
CA ASN A 53 -38.46 6.62 70.02
C ASN A 53 -38.51 6.57 71.54
N GLN A 54 -39.14 7.55 72.16
CA GLN A 54 -40.19 7.32 73.18
C GLN A 54 -41.13 8.54 73.34
N PRO A 55 -42.38 8.36 73.79
CA PRO A 55 -43.47 9.33 73.60
C PRO A 55 -43.74 10.18 74.87
N LEU A 56 -44.16 11.40 74.69
CA LEU A 56 -44.84 12.16 75.69
C LEU A 56 -46.01 12.95 75.13
N SER A 57 -47.17 12.66 75.70
CA SER A 57 -48.44 13.33 75.50
C SER A 57 -48.43 14.77 76.00
N VAL A 58 -49.31 15.58 75.47
CA VAL A 58 -50.17 16.60 76.10
C VAL A 58 -50.37 17.85 75.24
N SER A 59 -51.64 18.12 75.07
CA SER A 59 -52.43 19.36 74.87
C SER A 59 -52.51 20.04 73.51
N TYR A 60 -53.73 19.95 73.10
CA TYR A 60 -54.44 20.72 72.08
C TYR A 60 -54.54 22.23 72.43
N ASP A 61 -54.59 22.93 71.38
CA ASP A 61 -55.13 24.26 71.13
C ASP A 61 -54.12 25.44 70.94
N ILE A 62 -54.39 26.14 69.90
CA ILE A 62 -53.84 27.42 69.45
C ILE A 62 -52.69 27.31 68.37
N GLU A 63 -53.03 26.79 67.19
CA GLU A 63 -52.17 27.16 66.00
C GLU A 63 -52.79 26.90 64.62
N LYS A 64 -54.11 26.99 64.48
CA LYS A 64 -54.76 26.84 63.15
C LYS A 64 -54.56 28.02 62.17
N LYS A 65 -54.00 29.11 62.59
CA LYS A 65 -53.76 30.29 61.69
C LYS A 65 -52.30 30.44 61.21
N LYS A 66 -51.33 29.88 61.91
CA LYS A 66 -49.90 29.98 61.47
C LYS A 66 -49.51 28.90 60.48
N ASN A 67 -50.10 27.72 60.56
CA ASN A 67 -49.77 26.58 59.65
C ASN A 67 -50.30 26.78 58.22
N ARG A 68 -51.38 27.55 58.03
CA ARG A 68 -51.88 27.81 56.63
C ARG A 68 -50.93 28.71 55.79
N LYS A 69 -50.19 29.63 56.43
CA LYS A 69 -49.16 30.44 55.76
C LYS A 69 -47.82 29.66 55.55
N ARG A 70 -47.50 28.75 56.52
CA ARG A 70 -46.30 27.92 56.44
C ARG A 70 -46.43 26.81 55.40
N ASN A 71 -47.58 26.16 55.33
CA ASN A 71 -47.91 25.17 54.34
C ASN A 71 -47.98 25.79 52.89
N LYS A 72 -48.49 27.00 52.72
CA LYS A 72 -48.45 27.70 51.43
C LYS A 72 -47.04 28.03 51.02
N LYS A 73 -46.14 28.44 51.93
CA LYS A 73 -44.73 28.67 51.62
C LYS A 73 -43.99 27.35 51.29
N ILE A 74 -44.31 26.27 51.98
CA ILE A 74 -43.71 24.95 51.67
C ILE A 74 -44.23 24.41 50.35
N ILE A 75 -45.52 24.57 50.02
CA ILE A 75 -46.12 24.21 48.75
C ILE A 75 -45.51 25.06 47.59
N ILE A 76 -45.34 26.36 47.79
CA ILE A 76 -44.70 27.24 46.82
C ILE A 76 -43.23 26.84 46.65
N LEU A 77 -42.51 26.56 47.74
CA LEU A 77 -41.12 26.09 47.66
C LEU A 77 -41.00 24.73 46.94
N ALA A 78 -41.94 23.80 47.19
CA ALA A 78 -42.00 22.50 46.51
C ALA A 78 -42.34 22.67 45.02
N ILE A 79 -43.23 23.57 44.65
CA ILE A 79 -43.57 23.89 43.26
C ILE A 79 -42.36 24.54 42.54
N VAL A 80 -41.67 25.47 43.23
CA VAL A 80 -40.43 26.07 42.68
C VAL A 80 -39.33 25.06 42.53
N LEU A 81 -39.18 24.11 43.50
CA LEU A 81 -38.24 23.03 43.41
C LEU A 81 -38.56 22.06 42.27
N VAL A 82 -39.83 21.70 42.09
CA VAL A 82 -40.29 20.85 40.97
C VAL A 82 -40.10 21.55 39.64
N LEU A 83 -40.41 22.85 39.54
CA LEU A 83 -40.13 23.64 38.33
C LEU A 83 -38.63 23.80 38.07
N PHE A 84 -37.82 23.97 39.12
CA PHE A 84 -36.38 24.02 38.98
C PHE A 84 -35.81 22.67 38.54
N ILE A 85 -36.28 21.56 39.15
CA ILE A 85 -35.92 20.19 38.72
C ILE A 85 -36.39 19.94 37.28
N SER A 86 -37.60 20.36 36.91
CA SER A 86 -38.09 20.20 35.52
C SER A 86 -37.32 21.06 34.52
N VAL A 87 -36.90 22.27 34.88
CA VAL A 87 -36.03 23.12 34.05
C VAL A 87 -34.62 22.53 33.97
N VAL A 88 -34.05 22.05 35.08
CA VAL A 88 -32.75 21.37 35.11
C VAL A 88 -32.83 20.05 34.34
N SER A 89 -33.90 19.25 34.53
CA SER A 89 -34.11 18.03 33.73
C SER A 89 -34.35 18.36 32.25
N PHE A 90 -35.09 19.43 31.92
CA PHE A 90 -35.28 19.88 30.56
C PHE A 90 -33.98 20.40 29.95
N VAL A 91 -33.15 21.12 30.71
CA VAL A 91 -31.82 21.54 30.31
C VAL A 91 -30.86 20.35 30.20
N LEU A 92 -30.90 19.36 31.12
CA LEU A 92 -30.10 18.16 31.06
C LEU A 92 -30.54 17.20 29.92
N ILE A 93 -31.84 17.05 29.69
CA ILE A 93 -32.40 16.24 28.61
C ILE A 93 -32.14 16.93 27.23
N ASN A 94 -32.10 18.26 27.20
CA ASN A 94 -31.78 19.00 25.97
C ASN A 94 -30.33 19.49 25.93
N SER A 95 -29.51 19.31 26.98
CA SER A 95 -28.09 19.61 26.91
C SER A 95 -27.35 18.62 26.03
N ASP A 96 -27.83 17.37 25.94
CA ASP A 96 -27.35 16.42 24.94
C ASP A 96 -27.72 16.84 23.49
N SER A 97 -28.71 17.73 23.32
CA SER A 97 -29.10 18.35 22.04
C SER A 97 -28.56 19.76 21.83
N ILE A 98 -27.86 20.35 22.82
CA ILE A 98 -27.24 21.68 22.75
C ILE A 98 -25.72 21.58 22.51
N PHE A 99 -25.10 20.40 22.72
CA PHE A 99 -23.79 20.12 22.15
C PHE A 99 -24.00 19.85 20.66
N TYR A 100 -23.70 20.82 19.87
CA TYR A 100 -23.74 20.94 18.43
C TYR A 100 -23.48 19.61 17.73
N SER A 101 -24.51 18.83 17.38
CA SER A 101 -24.41 17.92 16.27
C SER A 101 -24.34 18.78 15.01
N LYS A 102 -23.17 18.98 14.46
CA LYS A 102 -23.02 19.62 13.15
C LYS A 102 -23.79 18.78 12.15
N LYS A 103 -24.70 19.41 11.41
CA LYS A 103 -25.56 18.73 10.44
C LYS A 103 -25.02 19.02 9.05
N GLY A 104 -24.22 18.12 8.56
CA GLY A 104 -24.03 17.96 7.14
C GLY A 104 -24.73 16.68 6.68
N LYS A 105 -24.83 16.41 5.39
CA LYS A 105 -25.39 15.17 4.89
C LYS A 105 -24.34 14.06 4.84
N ARG A 106 -23.07 14.43 4.80
CA ARG A 106 -21.90 13.52 4.73
C ARG A 106 -20.81 13.96 5.70
N THR A 107 -20.20 13.02 6.38
CA THR A 107 -18.99 13.25 7.18
C THR A 107 -17.85 12.45 6.58
N VAL A 108 -16.82 13.14 6.11
CA VAL A 108 -15.58 12.56 5.58
C VAL A 108 -14.52 12.64 6.67
N MET A 109 -14.11 11.50 7.16
CA MET A 109 -13.03 11.35 8.13
C MET A 109 -11.74 11.00 7.39
N ILE A 110 -10.69 11.77 7.59
CA ILE A 110 -9.38 11.57 6.95
C ILE A 110 -8.37 11.21 8.03
N TYR A 111 -7.84 9.99 7.98
CA TYR A 111 -6.75 9.52 8.82
C TYR A 111 -5.44 9.68 8.09
N MET A 112 -4.71 10.75 8.38
CA MET A 112 -3.54 11.19 7.63
C MET A 112 -2.26 10.95 8.44
N ILE A 113 -1.53 9.90 8.07
CA ILE A 113 -0.20 9.64 8.61
C ILE A 113 0.78 10.40 7.72
N GLY A 114 1.34 11.50 8.22
CA GLY A 114 2.19 12.36 7.40
C GLY A 114 3.43 11.66 6.86
N SER A 115 4.04 10.81 7.67
CA SER A 115 5.21 10.02 7.32
C SER A 115 6.37 10.85 6.70
N ASP A 116 7.24 10.21 5.95
CA ASP A 116 8.24 10.90 5.13
C ASP A 116 7.63 11.59 3.90
N LEU A 117 6.40 11.25 3.52
CA LEU A 117 5.64 11.97 2.49
C LEU A 117 5.43 13.42 2.87
N GLU A 118 5.15 13.70 4.14
CA GLU A 118 5.03 15.06 4.64
C GLU A 118 6.39 15.66 4.98
N SER A 119 7.20 14.95 5.78
CA SER A 119 8.42 15.54 6.35
C SER A 119 9.49 15.90 5.31
N LYS A 120 9.53 15.17 4.18
CA LYS A 120 10.47 15.40 3.07
C LYS A 120 9.85 16.14 1.89
N TYR A 121 8.54 15.98 1.64
CA TYR A 121 7.94 16.31 0.35
C TYR A 121 6.68 17.18 0.43
N LEU A 122 6.24 17.55 1.63
CA LEU A 122 5.07 18.41 1.85
C LEU A 122 3.76 17.82 1.26
N ALA A 123 3.66 16.50 1.07
CA ALA A 123 2.53 15.93 0.35
C ALA A 123 1.22 16.09 1.12
N ALA A 124 1.21 15.80 2.42
CA ALA A 124 0.04 15.98 3.27
C ALA A 124 -0.39 17.45 3.38
N THR A 125 0.57 18.36 3.53
CA THR A 125 0.31 19.81 3.53
C THR A 125 -0.36 20.25 2.23
N LYS A 126 0.10 19.80 1.06
CA LYS A 126 -0.49 20.13 -0.24
C LYS A 126 -1.94 19.65 -0.36
N ASP A 127 -2.24 18.44 0.11
CA ASP A 127 -3.60 17.90 0.06
C ASP A 127 -4.54 18.63 1.03
N ILE A 128 -4.05 19.01 2.21
CA ILE A 128 -4.80 19.88 3.15
C ILE A 128 -5.10 21.23 2.50
N ASP A 129 -4.12 21.84 1.85
CA ASP A 129 -4.29 23.11 1.14
C ASP A 129 -5.29 22.97 -0.03
N GLU A 130 -5.26 21.84 -0.78
CA GLU A 130 -6.27 21.55 -1.81
C GLU A 130 -7.69 21.51 -1.23
N ILE A 131 -7.88 20.89 -0.06
CA ILE A 131 -9.18 20.86 0.62
C ILE A 131 -9.61 22.27 1.00
N ILE A 132 -8.72 23.06 1.61
CA ILE A 132 -9.01 24.42 2.09
C ILE A 132 -9.33 25.36 0.91
N ASP A 133 -8.57 25.25 -0.18
CA ASP A 133 -8.73 26.08 -1.38
C ASP A 133 -9.93 25.67 -2.26
N SER A 134 -10.56 24.52 -1.94
CA SER A 134 -11.69 24.00 -2.70
C SER A 134 -13.00 24.71 -2.35
N SER A 135 -13.89 24.84 -3.34
CA SER A 135 -15.22 25.44 -3.16
C SER A 135 -16.22 24.45 -2.56
N ILE A 136 -15.91 23.94 -1.37
CA ILE A 136 -16.71 22.91 -0.68
C ILE A 136 -17.97 23.54 -0.08
N ASN A 137 -19.11 22.86 -0.24
CA ASN A 137 -20.34 23.23 0.46
C ASN A 137 -20.38 22.62 1.86
N TYR A 138 -19.86 23.33 2.84
CA TYR A 138 -19.82 22.90 4.24
C TYR A 138 -21.18 22.77 4.93
N ASP A 139 -22.29 23.21 4.31
CA ASP A 139 -23.64 22.90 4.78
C ASP A 139 -24.02 21.43 4.53
N ASP A 140 -23.42 20.81 3.53
CA ASP A 140 -23.67 19.43 3.12
C ASP A 140 -22.57 18.46 3.56
N VAL A 141 -21.34 18.93 3.82
CA VAL A 141 -20.16 18.10 4.10
C VAL A 141 -19.44 18.58 5.35
N ASN A 142 -19.19 17.65 6.28
CA ASN A 142 -18.25 17.84 7.38
C ASN A 142 -16.94 17.14 7.05
N ILE A 143 -15.81 17.77 7.32
CA ILE A 143 -14.48 17.19 7.12
C ILE A 143 -13.76 17.14 8.45
N VAL A 144 -13.39 15.94 8.88
CA VAL A 144 -12.67 15.68 10.12
C VAL A 144 -11.32 15.07 9.78
N LEU A 145 -10.24 15.73 10.16
CA LEU A 145 -8.88 15.33 9.85
C LEU A 145 -8.13 14.96 11.13
N TYR A 146 -7.50 13.78 11.16
CA TYR A 146 -6.61 13.34 12.22
C TYR A 146 -5.20 13.17 11.68
N THR A 147 -4.24 13.93 12.21
CA THR A 147 -2.87 14.00 11.71
C THR A 147 -1.84 13.52 12.73
N GLY A 148 -0.73 12.97 12.24
CA GLY A 148 0.43 12.58 13.05
C GLY A 148 1.46 11.83 12.20
N GLY A 149 2.48 11.23 12.84
CA GLY A 149 3.42 10.29 12.20
C GLY A 149 4.56 10.90 11.38
N ALA A 150 4.58 12.22 11.13
CA ALA A 150 5.66 12.90 10.45
C ALA A 150 6.62 13.59 11.45
N LYS A 151 7.92 13.50 11.21
CA LYS A 151 8.93 14.21 12.02
C LYS A 151 8.87 15.72 11.84
N LYS A 152 8.41 16.17 10.69
CA LYS A 152 8.26 17.56 10.36
C LYS A 152 6.96 17.75 9.58
N TRP A 153 6.11 18.62 10.06
CA TRP A 153 4.97 19.15 9.31
C TRP A 153 5.39 20.50 8.70
N HIS A 154 4.99 20.71 7.45
CA HIS A 154 5.24 21.97 6.73
C HIS A 154 4.06 22.92 6.82
N ASN A 155 2.92 22.44 7.29
CA ASN A 155 1.79 23.30 7.65
C ASN A 155 2.01 23.87 9.05
N ASP A 156 2.02 25.21 9.18
CA ASP A 156 2.34 25.93 10.43
C ASP A 156 1.30 25.67 11.56
N ASP A 157 0.08 25.24 11.24
CA ASP A 157 -0.98 24.94 12.20
C ASP A 157 -0.86 23.52 12.80
N ILE A 158 -0.01 22.67 12.24
CA ILE A 158 0.19 21.28 12.66
C ILE A 158 1.51 21.14 13.41
N SER A 159 1.41 20.75 14.68
CA SER A 159 2.59 20.56 15.52
C SER A 159 3.32 19.25 15.18
N ASN A 160 4.67 19.29 15.20
CA ASN A 160 5.49 18.08 15.11
C ASN A 160 5.36 17.24 16.40
N ASN A 161 5.55 15.93 16.31
CA ASN A 161 5.61 14.98 17.44
C ASN A 161 4.32 14.83 18.26
N VAL A 162 3.19 15.29 17.73
CA VAL A 162 1.88 15.15 18.37
C VAL A 162 0.86 14.67 17.35
N HIS A 163 -0.20 14.04 17.84
CA HIS A 163 -1.37 13.78 17.01
C HIS A 163 -2.34 14.92 17.20
N THR A 164 -2.98 15.36 16.14
CA THR A 164 -3.93 16.46 16.22
C THR A 164 -5.20 16.13 15.44
N LEU A 165 -6.33 16.42 16.07
CA LEU A 165 -7.65 16.37 15.46
C LEU A 165 -8.06 17.77 15.02
N PHE A 166 -8.47 17.87 13.78
CA PHE A 166 -8.97 19.09 13.15
C PHE A 166 -10.36 18.91 12.56
N GLU A 167 -11.05 20.01 12.43
CA GLU A 167 -12.16 20.18 11.50
C GLU A 167 -11.72 21.14 10.40
N ILE A 168 -11.98 20.81 9.14
CA ILE A 168 -11.81 21.74 8.02
C ILE A 168 -13.19 22.28 7.65
N ASN A 169 -13.32 23.61 7.65
CA ASN A 169 -14.54 24.32 7.31
C ASN A 169 -14.22 25.62 6.56
N SER A 170 -15.22 26.50 6.34
CA SER A 170 -15.06 27.76 5.60
C SER A 170 -14.04 28.75 6.23
N GLU A 171 -13.61 28.52 7.48
CA GLU A 171 -12.60 29.32 8.16
C GLU A 171 -11.19 28.70 8.02
N GLY A 172 -11.07 27.52 7.37
CA GLY A 172 -9.84 26.79 7.18
C GLY A 172 -9.66 25.61 8.15
N LEU A 173 -8.43 25.35 8.58
CA LEU A 173 -8.04 24.25 9.46
C LEU A 173 -8.25 24.65 10.93
N ASN A 174 -9.26 24.07 11.57
CA ASN A 174 -9.64 24.40 12.94
C ASN A 174 -9.23 23.28 13.89
N LYS A 175 -8.28 23.55 14.79
CA LYS A 175 -7.81 22.59 15.80
C LYS A 175 -8.91 22.31 16.83
N ILE A 176 -9.24 21.02 16.98
CA ILE A 176 -10.21 20.51 17.96
C ILE A 176 -9.47 20.01 19.22
N GLU A 177 -8.51 19.13 19.03
CA GLU A 177 -7.77 18.52 20.14
C GLU A 177 -6.34 18.15 19.70
N GLU A 178 -5.39 18.22 20.63
CA GLU A 178 -4.01 17.87 20.43
C GLU A 178 -3.55 16.87 21.50
N PHE A 179 -2.88 15.80 21.11
CA PHE A 179 -2.52 14.65 21.96
C PHE A 179 -1.00 14.54 22.05
N SER A 180 -0.42 14.84 23.18
CA SER A 180 1.03 14.85 23.39
C SER A 180 1.68 13.49 23.60
N ASP A 181 0.89 12.41 23.80
CA ASP A 181 1.41 11.05 24.06
C ASP A 181 0.47 9.95 23.56
N ASN A 182 0.19 9.94 22.26
CA ASN A 182 -0.66 8.91 21.67
C ASN A 182 0.09 7.71 21.10
N GLY A 183 1.41 7.71 21.21
CA GLY A 183 2.28 6.67 20.63
C GLY A 183 2.28 6.72 19.11
N SER A 184 2.21 5.57 18.45
CA SER A 184 2.25 5.50 17.00
C SER A 184 0.89 5.70 16.35
N MET A 185 0.86 6.39 15.20
CA MET A 185 -0.30 6.45 14.30
C MET A 185 -0.72 5.05 13.78
N LEU A 186 0.17 4.06 13.83
CA LEU A 186 -0.12 2.69 13.39
C LEU A 186 -0.94 1.87 14.39
N LYS A 187 -1.34 2.45 15.52
CA LYS A 187 -2.20 1.77 16.50
C LYS A 187 -3.68 1.87 16.14
N SER A 188 -4.36 0.74 16.19
CA SER A 188 -5.82 0.66 15.97
C SER A 188 -6.62 1.62 16.85
N ASP A 189 -6.13 1.94 18.08
CA ASP A 189 -6.83 2.81 19.02
C ASP A 189 -6.90 4.27 18.52
N ASN A 190 -5.91 4.76 17.78
CA ASN A 190 -5.93 6.10 17.20
C ASN A 190 -6.94 6.20 16.04
N LEU A 191 -7.02 5.18 15.18
CA LEU A 191 -8.05 5.10 14.15
C LEU A 191 -9.44 4.96 14.77
N LEU A 192 -9.58 4.14 15.80
CA LEU A 192 -10.83 3.99 16.55
C LEU A 192 -11.30 5.33 17.15
N TYR A 193 -10.37 6.14 17.67
CA TYR A 193 -10.68 7.46 18.20
C TYR A 193 -11.31 8.36 17.13
N LEU A 194 -10.71 8.47 15.95
CA LEU A 194 -11.26 9.25 14.83
C LEU A 194 -12.65 8.76 14.42
N LEU A 195 -12.84 7.45 14.29
CA LEU A 195 -14.11 6.86 13.88
C LEU A 195 -15.24 7.22 14.86
N ASN A 196 -15.00 7.05 16.17
CA ASN A 196 -15.97 7.37 17.19
C ASN A 196 -16.21 8.88 17.29
N TYR A 197 -15.15 9.70 17.19
CA TYR A 197 -15.31 11.16 17.18
C TYR A 197 -16.20 11.62 16.02
N GLY A 198 -15.97 11.12 14.81
CA GLY A 198 -16.77 11.47 13.63
C GLY A 198 -18.23 11.06 13.79
N HIS A 199 -18.49 9.87 14.33
CA HIS A 199 -19.87 9.41 14.60
C HIS A 199 -20.57 10.24 15.68
N ASP A 200 -19.90 10.48 16.83
CA ASP A 200 -20.53 11.05 18.01
C ASP A 200 -20.77 12.56 17.90
N ASN A 201 -19.94 13.27 17.09
CA ASN A 201 -20.02 14.71 16.95
C ASN A 201 -20.76 15.19 15.69
N TYR A 202 -21.00 14.31 14.70
CA TYR A 202 -21.68 14.66 13.46
C TYR A 202 -22.84 13.70 13.19
N ASN A 203 -24.06 14.20 13.19
CA ASN A 203 -25.23 13.41 12.84
C ASN A 203 -25.54 13.55 11.35
N THR A 204 -24.98 12.67 10.53
CA THR A 204 -25.08 12.67 9.08
C THR A 204 -25.66 11.37 8.56
N GLU A 205 -26.12 11.39 7.29
CA GLU A 205 -26.67 10.21 6.63
C GLU A 205 -25.53 9.29 6.12
N TYR A 206 -24.38 9.88 5.71
CA TYR A 206 -23.24 9.17 5.14
C TYR A 206 -21.98 9.44 5.97
N TYR A 207 -21.25 8.39 6.28
CA TYR A 207 -19.95 8.44 6.92
C TYR A 207 -18.92 7.76 6.04
N ASP A 208 -17.83 8.45 5.73
CA ASP A 208 -16.75 7.95 4.91
C ASP A 208 -15.42 8.06 5.65
N LEU A 209 -14.51 7.13 5.37
CA LEU A 209 -13.16 7.13 5.90
C LEU A 209 -12.16 7.13 4.74
N ILE A 210 -11.19 8.02 4.78
CA ILE A 210 -10.03 8.03 3.87
C ILE A 210 -8.78 7.78 4.71
N LEU A 211 -8.01 6.77 4.30
CA LEU A 211 -6.73 6.39 4.88
C LEU A 211 -5.63 6.90 3.94
N TRP A 212 -4.85 7.87 4.40
CA TRP A 212 -3.86 8.60 3.61
C TRP A 212 -2.44 8.30 4.11
N ASP A 213 -1.63 7.61 3.33
CA ASP A 213 -0.19 7.38 3.52
C ASP A 213 0.33 6.37 2.46
N HIS A 214 1.46 5.71 2.76
CA HIS A 214 1.96 4.54 2.05
C HIS A 214 1.00 3.35 2.16
N GLY A 215 1.00 2.51 1.12
CA GLY A 215 0.31 1.23 1.11
C GLY A 215 1.21 0.13 0.55
N ALA A 216 1.04 -1.08 1.06
CA ALA A 216 1.86 -2.23 0.70
C ALA A 216 1.03 -3.52 0.54
N GLY A 217 -0.27 -3.38 0.26
CA GLY A 217 -1.19 -4.48 0.02
C GLY A 217 -1.53 -5.29 1.28
N PRO A 218 -2.20 -6.45 1.10
CA PRO A 218 -2.78 -7.19 2.21
C PRO A 218 -1.76 -7.81 3.18
N ILE A 219 -0.51 -8.04 2.73
CA ILE A 219 0.53 -8.72 3.52
C ILE A 219 1.35 -7.74 4.36
N TYR A 220 1.67 -6.59 3.78
CA TYR A 220 2.53 -5.60 4.44
C TYR A 220 1.75 -4.42 5.00
N GLY A 221 0.43 -4.30 4.67
CA GLY A 221 -0.50 -3.39 5.32
C GLY A 221 -0.43 -1.94 4.80
N TYR A 222 -0.76 -1.01 5.70
CA TYR A 222 -0.94 0.41 5.44
C TYR A 222 -0.15 1.25 6.46
N GLY A 223 0.37 2.36 6.01
CA GLY A 223 0.94 3.40 6.84
C GLY A 223 2.42 3.23 7.17
N TYR A 224 3.08 4.38 7.35
CA TYR A 224 4.45 4.50 7.84
C TYR A 224 4.54 5.67 8.81
N ASP A 225 4.94 5.40 10.05
CA ASP A 225 5.14 6.40 11.09
C ASP A 225 6.65 6.59 11.31
N GLU A 226 7.18 7.77 11.03
CA GLU A 226 8.61 8.04 11.13
C GLU A 226 9.19 7.90 12.55
N TYR A 227 8.34 7.92 13.57
CA TYR A 227 8.76 7.70 14.97
C TYR A 227 8.73 6.21 15.34
N ASN A 228 7.97 5.39 14.59
CA ASN A 228 7.83 3.96 14.82
C ASN A 228 8.11 3.17 13.52
N LYS A 229 9.33 3.24 13.05
CA LYS A 229 9.80 2.93 11.72
C LYS A 229 9.66 1.46 11.26
N GLN A 230 9.44 0.52 12.17
CA GLN A 230 9.48 -0.93 11.85
C GLN A 230 8.11 -1.56 11.63
N ASP A 231 7.02 -0.84 11.92
CA ASP A 231 5.68 -1.38 11.86
C ASP A 231 4.85 -0.70 10.76
N SER A 232 3.85 -1.41 10.27
CA SER A 232 2.73 -0.91 9.49
C SER A 232 1.43 -1.30 10.18
N MET A 233 0.33 -0.61 9.90
CA MET A 233 -0.99 -1.02 10.34
C MET A 233 -1.46 -2.18 9.46
N SER A 234 -1.57 -3.37 10.02
CA SER A 234 -2.08 -4.53 9.31
C SER A 234 -3.58 -4.37 8.95
N ILE A 235 -4.07 -5.13 7.99
CA ILE A 235 -5.51 -5.16 7.68
C ILE A 235 -6.32 -5.63 8.90
N GLU A 236 -5.75 -6.49 9.74
CA GLU A 236 -6.36 -6.93 11.00
C GLU A 236 -6.47 -5.77 12.01
N ASP A 237 -5.48 -4.87 12.10
CA ASP A 237 -5.53 -3.68 12.95
C ASP A 237 -6.60 -2.69 12.50
N ILE A 238 -6.74 -2.46 11.18
CA ILE A 238 -7.82 -1.64 10.61
C ILE A 238 -9.18 -2.28 10.95
N LYS A 239 -9.33 -3.57 10.70
CA LYS A 239 -10.54 -4.34 11.04
C LYS A 239 -10.86 -4.27 12.53
N LYS A 240 -9.84 -4.34 13.40
CA LYS A 240 -10.00 -4.21 14.86
C LYS A 240 -10.52 -2.83 15.26
N ALA A 241 -9.99 -1.76 14.66
CA ALA A 241 -10.49 -0.41 14.91
C ALA A 241 -11.96 -0.28 14.49
N LEU A 242 -12.31 -0.73 13.29
CA LEU A 242 -13.67 -0.70 12.75
C LEU A 242 -14.65 -1.55 13.60
N SER A 243 -14.26 -2.75 14.00
CA SER A 243 -15.12 -3.65 14.78
C SER A 243 -15.43 -3.13 16.19
N ASN A 244 -14.56 -2.30 16.76
CA ASN A 244 -14.75 -1.69 18.07
C ASN A 244 -15.36 -0.29 17.99
N SER A 245 -15.55 0.27 16.80
CA SER A 245 -16.12 1.59 16.57
C SER A 245 -17.66 1.55 16.49
N ALA A 246 -18.26 2.73 16.37
CA ALA A 246 -19.68 2.89 16.08
C ALA A 246 -20.10 2.27 14.72
N PHE A 247 -19.15 1.96 13.83
CA PHE A 247 -19.37 1.37 12.51
C PHE A 247 -19.25 -0.15 12.47
N GLY A 248 -19.14 -0.80 13.63
CA GLY A 248 -19.26 -2.25 13.74
C GLY A 248 -20.73 -2.71 13.64
N GLY A 249 -20.95 -3.92 13.10
CA GLY A 249 -22.28 -4.53 13.02
C GLY A 249 -23.16 -4.01 11.88
N GLU A 250 -24.35 -3.48 12.18
CA GLU A 250 -25.31 -3.05 11.16
C GLU A 250 -25.00 -1.65 10.62
N ASN A 251 -24.36 -0.79 11.40
CA ASN A 251 -23.92 0.52 10.94
C ASN A 251 -22.62 0.38 10.18
N LYS A 252 -22.63 0.72 8.90
CA LYS A 252 -21.44 0.67 8.06
C LYS A 252 -21.03 2.06 7.61
N LEU A 253 -19.73 2.23 7.41
CA LEU A 253 -19.26 3.32 6.57
C LEU A 253 -19.88 3.19 5.17
N GLU A 254 -20.19 4.30 4.56
CA GLU A 254 -20.63 4.31 3.18
C GLU A 254 -19.47 4.02 2.22
N LEU A 255 -18.33 4.64 2.48
CA LEU A 255 -17.13 4.43 1.70
C LEU A 255 -15.89 4.37 2.61
N ILE A 256 -14.99 3.46 2.28
CA ILE A 256 -13.61 3.46 2.78
C ILE A 256 -12.68 3.69 1.60
N GLY A 257 -11.81 4.68 1.70
CA GLY A 257 -10.84 5.04 0.68
C GLY A 257 -9.41 4.80 1.15
N PHE A 258 -8.56 4.33 0.27
CA PHE A 258 -7.12 4.25 0.48
C PHE A 258 -6.43 5.15 -0.53
N ASP A 259 -6.06 6.36 -0.11
CA ASP A 259 -5.09 7.19 -0.82
C ASP A 259 -3.71 6.64 -0.49
N ALA A 260 -3.46 5.47 -1.05
CA ALA A 260 -2.32 4.61 -0.72
C ALA A 260 -2.13 3.51 -1.77
N CYS A 261 -0.89 3.13 -2.02
CA CYS A 261 -0.49 2.14 -3.01
C CYS A 261 -1.04 0.73 -2.70
N LEU A 262 -1.37 -0.07 -3.73
CA LEU A 262 -1.54 -1.52 -3.67
C LEU A 262 -2.72 -2.06 -2.84
N MET A 263 -3.64 -1.22 -2.38
CA MET A 263 -4.70 -1.64 -1.47
C MET A 263 -5.92 -2.25 -2.16
N SER A 264 -6.06 -2.15 -3.50
CA SER A 264 -7.17 -2.78 -4.23
C SER A 264 -6.93 -4.27 -4.44
N SER A 265 -7.17 -5.06 -3.40
CA SER A 265 -7.10 -6.53 -3.44
C SER A 265 -8.36 -7.19 -2.89
N VAL A 266 -8.62 -8.44 -3.31
CA VAL A 266 -9.77 -9.22 -2.81
C VAL A 266 -9.68 -9.47 -1.31
N GLU A 267 -8.47 -9.57 -0.77
CA GLU A 267 -8.20 -9.78 0.65
C GLU A 267 -8.61 -8.57 1.47
N VAL A 268 -8.19 -7.37 1.04
CA VAL A 268 -8.56 -6.11 1.70
C VAL A 268 -10.07 -5.89 1.59
N ALA A 269 -10.64 -6.04 0.38
CA ALA A 269 -12.08 -5.91 0.14
C ALA A 269 -12.90 -6.87 1.00
N SER A 270 -12.47 -8.13 1.12
CA SER A 270 -13.13 -9.13 1.96
C SER A 270 -13.10 -8.74 3.44
N SER A 271 -11.94 -8.32 3.94
CA SER A 271 -11.75 -7.97 5.34
C SER A 271 -12.59 -6.77 5.77
N LEU A 272 -12.87 -5.84 4.85
CA LEU A 272 -13.59 -4.60 5.12
C LEU A 272 -15.08 -4.65 4.75
N SER A 273 -15.55 -5.68 4.08
CA SER A 273 -16.94 -5.80 3.59
C SER A 273 -18.00 -5.79 4.69
N GLY A 274 -17.62 -6.19 5.90
CA GLY A 274 -18.47 -6.11 7.10
C GLY A 274 -18.67 -4.68 7.62
N TYR A 275 -17.81 -3.73 7.23
CA TYR A 275 -17.70 -2.41 7.84
C TYR A 275 -17.93 -1.25 6.88
N ALA A 276 -17.87 -1.48 5.57
CA ALA A 276 -18.12 -0.47 4.56
C ALA A 276 -18.97 -1.01 3.40
N ASN A 277 -19.72 -0.12 2.72
CA ASN A 277 -20.51 -0.46 1.55
C ASN A 277 -19.70 -0.40 0.26
N TYR A 278 -18.76 0.54 0.17
CA TYR A 278 -17.88 0.74 -0.97
C TYR A 278 -16.42 0.90 -0.53
N MET A 279 -15.49 0.59 -1.43
CA MET A 279 -14.06 0.83 -1.25
C MET A 279 -13.48 1.48 -2.51
N VAL A 280 -12.65 2.53 -2.34
CA VAL A 280 -11.81 3.11 -3.40
C VAL A 280 -10.36 2.80 -3.08
N ALA A 281 -9.63 2.19 -4.01
CA ALA A 281 -8.22 1.86 -3.84
C ALA A 281 -7.51 1.59 -5.17
N SER A 282 -6.18 1.66 -5.17
CA SER A 282 -5.32 1.35 -6.31
C SER A 282 -4.80 -0.08 -6.28
N GLN A 283 -4.65 -0.71 -7.46
CA GLN A 283 -3.95 -1.98 -7.63
C GLN A 283 -2.43 -1.79 -7.73
N GLU A 284 -1.98 -0.64 -8.24
CA GLU A 284 -0.58 -0.31 -8.50
C GLU A 284 -0.08 0.74 -7.50
N PHE A 285 1.19 1.08 -7.58
CA PHE A 285 1.70 2.28 -6.92
C PHE A 285 0.95 3.51 -7.41
N GLU A 286 0.50 4.33 -6.49
CA GLU A 286 -0.03 5.64 -6.82
C GLU A 286 1.11 6.64 -7.04
N PRO A 287 0.98 7.58 -7.98
CA PRO A 287 1.93 8.68 -8.10
C PRO A 287 2.00 9.54 -6.84
N GLY A 288 3.13 10.18 -6.61
CA GLY A 288 3.47 10.84 -5.35
C GLY A 288 2.52 11.93 -4.86
N SER A 289 1.79 12.57 -5.77
CA SER A 289 0.78 13.58 -5.40
C SER A 289 -0.55 12.98 -4.89
N GLY A 290 -0.72 11.64 -4.87
CA GLY A 290 -1.93 11.01 -4.35
C GLY A 290 -3.21 11.43 -5.08
N TRP A 291 -4.31 11.52 -4.33
CA TRP A 291 -5.61 11.92 -4.86
C TRP A 291 -5.71 13.44 -5.00
N ASN A 292 -6.58 13.92 -5.90
CA ASN A 292 -6.91 15.35 -6.00
C ASN A 292 -8.16 15.62 -5.17
N TYR A 293 -8.00 16.25 -4.01
CA TYR A 293 -9.06 16.46 -3.03
C TYR A 293 -10.12 17.48 -3.48
N ARG A 294 -9.95 18.13 -4.63
CA ARG A 294 -11.02 18.96 -5.24
C ARG A 294 -12.26 18.17 -5.63
N PHE A 295 -12.24 16.84 -5.60
CA PHE A 295 -13.45 16.03 -5.76
C PHE A 295 -14.54 16.40 -4.72
N LEU A 296 -14.16 16.93 -3.55
CA LEU A 296 -15.08 17.38 -2.52
C LEU A 296 -15.98 18.54 -2.97
N GLU A 297 -15.58 19.33 -3.97
CA GLU A 297 -16.41 20.40 -4.57
C GLU A 297 -17.70 19.88 -5.21
N LYS A 298 -17.72 18.60 -5.61
CA LYS A 298 -18.88 17.96 -6.24
C LYS A 298 -19.90 17.41 -5.25
N VAL A 299 -19.54 17.37 -3.98
CA VAL A 299 -20.37 16.78 -2.95
C VAL A 299 -21.45 17.76 -2.53
N ASN A 300 -22.71 17.29 -2.59
CA ASN A 300 -23.88 18.03 -2.13
C ASN A 300 -24.88 17.05 -1.50
N SER A 301 -26.00 17.60 -0.99
CA SER A 301 -27.02 16.82 -0.29
C SER A 301 -27.66 15.69 -1.11
N ASN A 302 -27.48 15.63 -2.42
CA ASN A 302 -28.03 14.58 -3.30
C ASN A 302 -26.98 13.61 -3.82
N THR A 303 -25.70 13.81 -3.49
CA THR A 303 -24.60 12.97 -3.97
C THR A 303 -24.66 11.58 -3.31
N SER A 304 -24.95 10.57 -4.11
CA SER A 304 -24.91 9.16 -3.66
C SER A 304 -23.47 8.70 -3.42
N THR A 305 -23.30 7.63 -2.64
CA THR A 305 -21.96 7.04 -2.40
C THR A 305 -21.29 6.56 -3.68
N LEU A 306 -22.08 6.03 -4.63
CA LEU A 306 -21.56 5.63 -5.94
C LEU A 306 -21.01 6.84 -6.73
N GLU A 307 -21.72 7.97 -6.72
CA GLU A 307 -21.28 9.19 -7.38
C GLU A 307 -20.07 9.81 -6.67
N PHE A 308 -20.06 9.77 -5.33
CA PHE A 308 -18.92 10.21 -4.53
C PHE A 308 -17.66 9.42 -4.86
N GLY A 309 -17.72 8.07 -4.83
CA GLY A 309 -16.58 7.23 -5.19
C GLY A 309 -16.12 7.42 -6.64
N LYS A 310 -17.05 7.66 -7.58
CA LYS A 310 -16.69 7.99 -8.97
C LYS A 310 -16.00 9.34 -9.07
N SER A 311 -16.45 10.34 -8.33
CA SER A 311 -15.81 11.66 -8.37
C SER A 311 -14.37 11.64 -7.89
N ILE A 312 -14.04 10.82 -6.87
CA ILE A 312 -12.66 10.60 -6.45
C ILE A 312 -11.82 10.11 -7.63
N ILE A 313 -12.29 9.08 -8.32
CA ILE A 313 -11.57 8.43 -9.43
C ILE A 313 -11.45 9.34 -10.64
N ASP A 314 -12.52 10.09 -10.98
CA ASP A 314 -12.52 11.00 -12.12
C ASP A 314 -11.55 12.18 -11.89
N TYR A 315 -11.53 12.75 -10.68
CA TYR A 315 -10.59 13.83 -10.34
C TYR A 315 -9.14 13.36 -10.30
N PHE A 316 -8.90 12.13 -9.82
CA PHE A 316 -7.60 11.48 -9.88
C PHE A 316 -7.13 11.31 -11.34
N GLU A 317 -7.96 10.72 -12.20
CA GLU A 317 -7.63 10.54 -13.62
C GLU A 317 -7.38 11.86 -14.32
N ASP A 318 -8.30 12.85 -14.15
CA ASP A 318 -8.20 14.16 -14.80
C ASP A 318 -6.94 14.93 -14.36
N TYR A 319 -6.58 14.83 -13.07
CA TYR A 319 -5.36 15.44 -12.55
C TYR A 319 -4.11 14.86 -13.26
N TYR A 320 -3.99 13.53 -13.32
CA TYR A 320 -2.81 12.91 -13.94
C TYR A 320 -2.82 13.01 -15.46
N LYS A 321 -3.97 13.02 -16.11
CA LYS A 321 -4.07 13.34 -17.54
C LYS A 321 -3.62 14.78 -17.86
N SER A 322 -3.82 15.71 -16.95
CA SER A 322 -3.33 17.09 -17.12
C SER A 322 -1.82 17.20 -16.98
N LYS A 323 -1.17 16.15 -16.45
CA LYS A 323 0.27 15.96 -16.32
C LYS A 323 0.72 14.99 -17.40
N ASP A 324 0.92 15.42 -18.62
CA ASP A 324 1.24 14.59 -19.79
C ASP A 324 2.38 13.58 -19.55
N TYR A 325 3.25 13.86 -18.58
CA TYR A 325 4.42 13.06 -18.24
C TYR A 325 4.13 11.96 -17.19
N VAL A 326 2.94 11.89 -16.58
CA VAL A 326 2.63 10.87 -15.55
C VAL A 326 1.80 9.75 -16.14
N LYS A 327 2.28 8.53 -16.03
CA LYS A 327 1.65 7.29 -16.50
C LYS A 327 1.64 6.25 -15.38
N GLY A 328 0.95 5.14 -15.59
CA GLY A 328 0.90 4.02 -14.66
C GLY A 328 -0.16 4.17 -13.57
N ILE A 329 -1.25 4.90 -13.85
CA ILE A 329 -2.31 5.11 -12.87
C ILE A 329 -3.32 3.95 -12.84
N SER A 330 -3.84 3.66 -11.65
CA SER A 330 -4.96 2.75 -11.44
C SER A 330 -5.74 3.15 -10.21
N LEU A 331 -7.06 3.33 -10.35
CA LEU A 331 -7.93 3.55 -9.20
C LEU A 331 -9.30 2.92 -9.47
N SER A 332 -9.84 2.21 -8.47
CA SER A 332 -11.04 1.38 -8.62
C SER A 332 -12.04 1.59 -7.50
N LEU A 333 -13.32 1.58 -7.84
CA LEU A 333 -14.44 1.58 -6.89
C LEU A 333 -15.06 0.19 -6.81
N LEU A 334 -14.99 -0.39 -5.63
CA LEU A 334 -15.51 -1.72 -5.32
C LEU A 334 -16.81 -1.61 -4.52
N LYS A 335 -17.82 -2.42 -4.90
CA LYS A 335 -19.08 -2.55 -4.17
C LYS A 335 -19.00 -3.73 -3.24
N LEU A 336 -18.62 -3.52 -1.99
CA LEU A 336 -18.20 -4.55 -1.04
C LEU A 336 -19.28 -5.59 -0.70
N ASN A 337 -20.56 -5.27 -0.80
CA ASN A 337 -21.64 -6.26 -0.60
C ASN A 337 -21.72 -7.33 -1.70
N LYS A 338 -20.83 -7.30 -2.70
CA LYS A 338 -20.70 -8.32 -3.75
C LYS A 338 -19.57 -9.31 -3.49
N ILE A 339 -18.76 -9.07 -2.47
CA ILE A 339 -17.55 -9.88 -2.21
C ILE A 339 -17.85 -11.34 -1.87
N ASP A 340 -18.97 -11.65 -1.22
CA ASP A 340 -19.33 -13.02 -0.83
C ASP A 340 -19.41 -13.96 -2.03
N ASN A 341 -19.91 -13.48 -3.18
CA ASN A 341 -19.95 -14.26 -4.41
C ASN A 341 -18.52 -14.53 -4.93
N VAL A 342 -17.65 -13.53 -4.86
CA VAL A 342 -16.23 -13.68 -5.23
C VAL A 342 -15.56 -14.73 -4.36
N ILE A 343 -15.74 -14.66 -3.03
CA ILE A 343 -15.21 -15.66 -2.09
C ILE A 343 -15.72 -17.08 -2.45
N ASN A 344 -17.02 -17.22 -2.65
CA ASN A 344 -17.65 -18.52 -2.95
C ASN A 344 -17.13 -19.13 -4.26
N TYR A 345 -17.03 -18.35 -5.34
CA TYR A 345 -16.50 -18.83 -6.61
C TYR A 345 -14.98 -19.03 -6.56
N THR A 346 -14.26 -18.24 -5.80
CA THR A 346 -12.83 -18.46 -5.53
C THR A 346 -12.63 -19.79 -4.81
N ASN A 347 -13.42 -20.07 -3.75
CA ASN A 347 -13.37 -21.36 -3.05
C ASN A 347 -13.65 -22.53 -4.01
N THR A 348 -14.66 -22.41 -4.87
CA THR A 348 -15.04 -23.45 -5.82
C THR A 348 -13.95 -23.74 -6.85
N LEU A 349 -13.39 -22.69 -7.46
CA LEU A 349 -12.33 -22.80 -8.47
C LEU A 349 -11.05 -23.38 -7.86
N PHE A 350 -10.55 -22.76 -6.79
CA PHE A 350 -9.23 -23.11 -6.26
C PHE A 350 -9.22 -24.42 -5.49
N SER A 351 -10.35 -24.90 -4.97
CA SER A 351 -10.45 -26.28 -4.48
C SER A 351 -10.21 -27.32 -5.60
N LYS A 352 -10.72 -27.04 -6.81
CA LYS A 352 -10.47 -27.91 -7.97
C LYS A 352 -9.04 -27.80 -8.49
N VAL A 353 -8.49 -26.58 -8.52
CA VAL A 353 -7.10 -26.33 -8.93
C VAL A 353 -6.13 -27.03 -7.99
N ASP A 354 -6.33 -26.90 -6.69
CA ASP A 354 -5.53 -27.55 -5.65
C ASP A 354 -5.55 -29.07 -5.77
N SER A 355 -6.74 -29.66 -5.95
CA SER A 355 -6.89 -31.10 -6.16
C SER A 355 -6.14 -31.65 -7.41
N ASN A 356 -5.88 -30.80 -8.40
CA ASN A 356 -5.14 -31.13 -9.61
C ASN A 356 -3.71 -30.58 -9.63
N LEU A 357 -3.24 -29.95 -8.56
CA LEU A 357 -1.98 -29.23 -8.54
C LEU A 357 -0.76 -30.10 -8.83
N SER A 358 -0.81 -31.40 -8.50
CA SER A 358 0.27 -32.33 -8.84
C SER A 358 0.51 -32.48 -10.35
N ILE A 359 -0.54 -32.31 -11.15
CA ILE A 359 -0.50 -32.41 -12.62
C ILE A 359 -0.31 -31.04 -13.26
N ASP A 360 -0.96 -30.03 -12.70
CA ASP A 360 -1.04 -28.68 -13.30
C ASP A 360 0.06 -27.73 -12.85
N PHE A 361 0.96 -28.13 -11.96
CA PHE A 361 1.91 -27.23 -11.31
C PHE A 361 2.68 -26.36 -12.31
N SER A 362 3.26 -26.95 -13.36
CA SER A 362 4.01 -26.19 -14.39
C SER A 362 3.10 -25.23 -15.15
N THR A 363 1.86 -25.63 -15.46
CA THR A 363 0.90 -24.78 -16.16
C THR A 363 0.45 -23.61 -15.28
N ILE A 364 0.14 -23.87 -14.01
CA ILE A 364 -0.24 -22.82 -13.04
C ILE A 364 0.92 -21.87 -12.78
N SER A 365 2.14 -22.39 -12.64
CA SER A 365 3.33 -21.57 -12.50
C SER A 365 3.53 -20.64 -13.70
N ARG A 366 3.37 -21.17 -14.92
CA ARG A 366 3.42 -20.38 -16.16
C ARG A 366 2.31 -19.32 -16.20
N THR A 367 1.08 -19.69 -15.80
CA THR A 367 -0.03 -18.75 -15.69
C THR A 367 0.32 -17.61 -14.73
N ARG A 368 0.82 -17.93 -13.51
CA ARG A 368 1.22 -16.93 -12.51
C ARG A 368 2.33 -16.02 -13.01
N SER A 369 3.37 -16.59 -13.60
CA SER A 369 4.53 -15.85 -14.09
C SER A 369 4.20 -14.85 -15.21
N ASN A 370 3.20 -15.18 -16.04
CA ASN A 370 2.77 -14.34 -17.16
C ASN A 370 1.58 -13.43 -16.82
N SER A 371 1.04 -13.48 -15.60
CA SER A 371 -0.04 -12.59 -15.19
C SER A 371 0.48 -11.19 -14.87
N LYS A 372 -0.34 -10.16 -15.12
CA LYS A 372 -0.04 -8.78 -14.76
C LYS A 372 0.25 -8.69 -13.27
N SER A 373 1.44 -8.26 -12.93
CA SER A 373 1.91 -8.08 -11.54
C SER A 373 1.97 -6.61 -11.20
N TYR A 374 1.76 -6.31 -9.91
CA TYR A 374 1.76 -4.97 -9.34
C TYR A 374 2.85 -4.80 -8.30
N GLY A 375 3.24 -3.56 -8.03
CA GLY A 375 4.25 -3.23 -7.05
C GLY A 375 5.65 -3.72 -7.43
N ARG A 376 5.98 -3.73 -8.71
CA ARG A 376 7.33 -4.09 -9.17
C ARG A 376 8.27 -2.93 -8.92
N ILE A 377 9.33 -3.20 -8.16
CA ILE A 377 10.48 -2.32 -8.01
C ILE A 377 11.66 -2.92 -8.77
N ALA A 378 12.57 -2.06 -9.22
CA ALA A 378 13.74 -2.51 -9.97
C ALA A 378 14.74 -3.33 -9.12
N ASN A 379 14.57 -3.36 -7.79
CA ASN A 379 15.34 -4.22 -6.91
C ASN A 379 14.70 -5.60 -6.85
N GLU A 380 15.37 -6.62 -7.45
CA GLU A 380 14.88 -7.99 -7.54
C GLU A 380 14.70 -8.72 -6.18
N ASP A 381 15.07 -8.10 -5.07
CA ASP A 381 14.92 -8.71 -3.74
C ASP A 381 13.55 -8.44 -3.08
N TYR A 382 12.72 -7.54 -3.67
CA TYR A 382 11.45 -7.13 -3.06
C TYR A 382 10.30 -7.23 -4.04
N TYR A 383 9.34 -8.11 -3.73
CA TYR A 383 8.12 -8.33 -4.49
C TYR A 383 6.92 -8.39 -3.56
N TYR A 384 5.85 -7.71 -3.93
CA TYR A 384 4.58 -7.78 -3.19
C TYR A 384 3.75 -9.01 -3.56
N ASP A 385 4.12 -9.70 -4.65
CA ASP A 385 3.43 -10.89 -5.16
C ASP A 385 1.92 -10.68 -5.40
N LEU A 386 1.54 -9.46 -5.77
CA LEU A 386 0.19 -9.08 -6.18
C LEU A 386 0.05 -9.19 -7.69
N ILE A 387 -1.05 -9.83 -8.13
CA ILE A 387 -1.36 -9.97 -9.56
C ILE A 387 -2.81 -9.59 -9.83
N ASP A 388 -3.11 -9.19 -11.07
CA ASP A 388 -4.47 -8.97 -11.52
C ASP A 388 -5.25 -10.30 -11.51
N LEU A 389 -6.38 -10.33 -10.80
CA LEU A 389 -7.14 -11.56 -10.68
C LEU A 389 -7.83 -11.95 -12.01
N ASN A 390 -8.38 -11.00 -12.75
CA ASN A 390 -9.00 -11.30 -14.04
C ASN A 390 -7.98 -11.75 -15.09
N ASP A 391 -6.82 -11.12 -15.14
CA ASP A 391 -5.73 -11.50 -16.05
C ASP A 391 -5.18 -12.90 -15.72
N LEU A 392 -5.06 -13.23 -14.42
CA LEU A 392 -4.75 -14.61 -13.99
C LEU A 392 -5.78 -15.59 -14.54
N LEU A 393 -7.08 -15.30 -14.35
CA LEU A 393 -8.17 -16.17 -14.78
C LEU A 393 -8.21 -16.37 -16.30
N ASP A 394 -7.88 -15.35 -17.08
CA ASP A 394 -7.82 -15.43 -18.55
C ASP A 394 -6.71 -16.37 -19.05
N LYS A 395 -5.65 -16.52 -18.29
CA LYS A 395 -4.50 -17.38 -18.61
C LYS A 395 -4.58 -18.78 -18.02
N MET A 396 -5.58 -19.05 -17.17
CA MET A 396 -5.78 -20.37 -16.56
C MET A 396 -6.21 -21.45 -17.57
N PRO A 397 -5.93 -22.73 -17.28
CA PRO A 397 -6.31 -23.85 -18.14
C PRO A 397 -7.81 -23.90 -18.45
N SER A 398 -8.14 -24.12 -19.72
CA SER A 398 -9.53 -24.13 -20.22
C SER A 398 -10.45 -25.19 -19.59
N LYS A 399 -9.89 -26.22 -18.94
CA LYS A 399 -10.67 -27.22 -18.18
C LYS A 399 -11.41 -26.63 -16.98
N TYR A 400 -11.04 -25.42 -16.51
CA TYR A 400 -11.69 -24.69 -15.43
C TYR A 400 -12.66 -23.60 -15.93
N LYS A 401 -12.94 -23.53 -17.24
CA LYS A 401 -13.65 -22.43 -17.91
C LYS A 401 -14.97 -22.03 -17.23
N ASP A 402 -15.79 -22.99 -16.80
CA ASP A 402 -17.10 -22.68 -16.21
C ASP A 402 -16.94 -21.99 -14.83
N ASP A 403 -16.02 -22.47 -14.01
CA ASP A 403 -15.74 -21.87 -12.70
C ASP A 403 -15.09 -20.49 -12.87
N ILE A 404 -14.19 -20.34 -13.85
CA ILE A 404 -13.58 -19.07 -14.23
C ILE A 404 -14.64 -18.05 -14.64
N ASN A 405 -15.60 -18.44 -15.51
CA ASN A 405 -16.67 -17.54 -15.96
C ASN A 405 -17.55 -17.06 -14.79
N ASN A 406 -17.86 -17.95 -13.85
CA ASN A 406 -18.64 -17.60 -12.66
C ASN A 406 -17.90 -16.59 -11.78
N LEU A 407 -16.59 -16.81 -11.54
CA LEU A 407 -15.76 -15.89 -10.76
C LEU A 407 -15.62 -14.53 -11.48
N LYS A 408 -15.35 -14.52 -12.79
CA LYS A 408 -15.27 -13.28 -13.58
C LYS A 408 -16.57 -12.48 -13.56
N THR A 409 -17.72 -13.15 -13.61
CA THR A 409 -19.02 -12.48 -13.49
C THR A 409 -19.16 -11.81 -12.12
N SER A 410 -18.77 -12.50 -11.04
CA SER A 410 -18.82 -11.91 -9.69
C SER A 410 -17.83 -10.77 -9.49
N LEU A 411 -16.67 -10.80 -10.15
CA LEU A 411 -15.73 -9.70 -10.16
C LEU A 411 -16.28 -8.46 -10.87
N SER A 412 -17.00 -8.66 -11.98
CA SER A 412 -17.69 -7.56 -12.70
C SER A 412 -18.80 -6.91 -11.86
N ASP A 413 -19.44 -7.66 -10.96
CA ASP A 413 -20.42 -7.12 -10.01
C ASP A 413 -19.76 -6.37 -8.85
N LEU A 414 -18.51 -6.73 -8.49
CA LEU A 414 -17.73 -6.13 -7.41
C LEU A 414 -17.07 -4.83 -7.86
N VAL A 415 -16.33 -4.84 -8.99
CA VAL A 415 -15.65 -3.66 -9.55
C VAL A 415 -16.66 -2.86 -10.37
N VAL A 416 -17.24 -1.83 -9.77
CA VAL A 416 -18.33 -1.06 -10.40
C VAL A 416 -17.85 0.16 -11.18
N TYR A 417 -16.63 0.59 -10.98
CA TYR A 417 -15.98 1.67 -11.72
C TYR A 417 -14.46 1.59 -11.60
N GLN A 418 -13.75 1.95 -12.65
CA GLN A 418 -12.28 1.96 -12.68
C GLN A 418 -11.78 2.95 -13.72
N LYS A 419 -10.62 3.55 -13.44
CA LYS A 419 -9.77 4.26 -14.39
C LYS A 419 -8.34 3.76 -14.29
N THR A 420 -7.74 3.47 -15.42
CA THR A 420 -6.36 3.01 -15.55
C THR A 420 -5.85 3.22 -16.96
N ASP A 421 -4.58 3.46 -17.11
CA ASP A 421 -3.85 3.46 -18.38
C ASP A 421 -2.95 2.22 -18.54
N LEU A 422 -2.99 1.30 -17.57
CA LEU A 422 -2.23 0.05 -17.57
C LEU A 422 -2.92 -1.05 -18.36
N GLU A 423 -2.16 -1.80 -19.18
CA GLU A 423 -2.66 -3.00 -19.85
C GLU A 423 -2.99 -4.12 -18.86
N ASN A 424 -4.01 -4.92 -19.17
CA ASN A 424 -4.42 -6.09 -18.40
C ASN A 424 -4.71 -5.81 -16.92
N THR A 425 -5.16 -4.59 -16.60
CA THR A 425 -5.51 -4.13 -15.26
C THR A 425 -7.01 -4.02 -15.13
N ASN A 426 -7.62 -4.79 -14.21
CA ASN A 426 -9.06 -5.01 -14.13
C ASN A 426 -9.68 -4.61 -12.79
N GLY A 427 -9.05 -3.77 -12.02
CA GLY A 427 -9.60 -3.12 -10.84
C GLY A 427 -9.39 -3.85 -9.52
N ILE A 428 -8.92 -5.11 -9.52
CA ILE A 428 -8.68 -5.84 -8.29
C ILE A 428 -7.56 -6.87 -8.42
N SER A 429 -6.66 -6.89 -7.44
CA SER A 429 -5.56 -7.83 -7.35
C SER A 429 -5.85 -8.99 -6.38
N ILE A 430 -4.97 -9.99 -6.42
CA ILE A 430 -4.92 -11.09 -5.46
C ILE A 430 -3.46 -11.38 -5.12
N PHE A 431 -3.17 -11.71 -3.87
CA PHE A 431 -1.85 -12.15 -3.44
C PHE A 431 -1.59 -13.59 -3.90
N PHE A 432 -0.52 -13.81 -4.67
CA PHE A 432 -0.10 -15.13 -5.11
C PHE A 432 1.42 -15.27 -5.00
N PRO A 433 1.95 -15.89 -3.93
CA PRO A 433 3.39 -15.97 -3.63
C PRO A 433 4.15 -16.72 -4.73
N TYR A 434 5.22 -16.08 -5.25
CA TYR A 434 5.99 -16.64 -6.36
C TYR A 434 7.43 -16.13 -6.44
N GLU A 435 7.62 -14.81 -6.43
CA GLU A 435 8.93 -14.21 -6.69
C GLU A 435 9.80 -14.20 -5.43
N ASN A 436 9.24 -13.78 -4.29
CA ASN A 436 9.99 -13.67 -3.04
C ASN A 436 9.98 -14.97 -2.24
N LYS A 437 10.73 -15.97 -2.72
CA LYS A 437 10.78 -17.29 -2.08
C LYS A 437 11.27 -17.28 -0.62
N LYS A 438 12.07 -16.29 -0.23
CA LYS A 438 12.64 -16.19 1.14
C LYS A 438 11.56 -15.85 2.16
N GLU A 439 10.54 -15.07 1.74
CA GLU A 439 9.49 -14.58 2.64
C GLU A 439 8.18 -15.38 2.56
N ILE A 440 8.12 -16.43 1.73
CA ILE A 440 6.87 -17.17 1.50
C ILE A 440 6.25 -17.71 2.80
N GLU A 441 7.04 -18.31 3.70
CA GLU A 441 6.50 -18.83 4.97
C GLU A 441 5.95 -17.72 5.86
N SER A 442 6.68 -16.63 6.00
CA SER A 442 6.27 -15.44 6.75
C SER A 442 5.00 -14.85 6.17
N ASN A 443 4.96 -14.67 4.84
CA ASN A 443 3.82 -14.09 4.14
C ASN A 443 2.58 -14.98 4.20
N LEU A 444 2.71 -16.29 4.09
CA LEU A 444 1.60 -17.23 4.26
C LEU A 444 1.05 -17.23 5.70
N ALA A 445 1.92 -17.05 6.70
CA ALA A 445 1.49 -16.93 8.09
C ALA A 445 0.63 -15.66 8.31
N LYS A 446 1.04 -14.53 7.73
CA LYS A 446 0.24 -13.28 7.73
C LYS A 446 -1.06 -13.46 6.94
N TYR A 447 -1.00 -14.03 5.74
CA TYR A 447 -2.15 -14.27 4.88
C TYR A 447 -3.25 -15.09 5.56
N LYS A 448 -2.85 -16.09 6.35
CA LYS A 448 -3.79 -16.95 7.08
C LYS A 448 -4.73 -16.16 8.00
N ASN A 449 -4.23 -15.09 8.61
CA ASN A 449 -5.01 -14.26 9.53
C ASN A 449 -6.05 -13.38 8.82
N ILE A 450 -5.89 -13.16 7.50
CA ILE A 450 -6.84 -12.37 6.70
C ILE A 450 -8.19 -13.10 6.53
N GLU A 451 -8.17 -14.44 6.56
CA GLU A 451 -9.36 -15.31 6.47
C GLU A 451 -10.21 -15.09 5.20
N PHE A 452 -9.57 -14.69 4.08
CA PHE A 452 -10.29 -14.43 2.82
C PHE A 452 -10.98 -15.68 2.27
N SER A 453 -10.21 -16.75 2.01
CA SER A 453 -10.70 -18.00 1.39
C SER A 453 -9.86 -19.17 1.84
N SER A 454 -10.48 -20.16 2.48
CA SER A 454 -9.77 -21.36 2.96
C SER A 454 -9.25 -22.24 1.81
N SER A 455 -10.01 -22.36 0.71
CA SER A 455 -9.57 -23.14 -0.45
C SER A 455 -8.43 -22.44 -1.20
N TYR A 456 -8.47 -21.11 -1.31
CA TYR A 456 -7.37 -20.37 -1.90
C TYR A 456 -6.10 -20.43 -1.03
N TYR A 457 -6.25 -20.29 0.28
CA TYR A 457 -5.13 -20.46 1.21
C TYR A 457 -4.49 -21.86 1.11
N SER A 458 -5.31 -22.94 1.05
CA SER A 458 -4.81 -24.29 0.84
C SER A 458 -4.00 -24.37 -0.46
N PHE A 459 -4.58 -23.87 -1.55
CA PHE A 459 -3.94 -23.88 -2.86
C PHE A 459 -2.59 -23.13 -2.86
N ILE A 460 -2.53 -21.86 -2.41
CA ILE A 460 -1.26 -21.12 -2.40
C ILE A 460 -0.22 -21.73 -1.45
N SER A 461 -0.67 -22.35 -0.35
CA SER A 461 0.21 -23.07 0.58
C SER A 461 0.82 -24.31 -0.09
N ASP A 462 0.00 -25.12 -0.78
CA ASP A 462 0.49 -26.34 -1.44
C ASP A 462 1.30 -26.01 -2.71
N PHE A 463 0.92 -24.96 -3.43
CA PHE A 463 1.73 -24.42 -4.52
C PHE A 463 3.11 -23.96 -4.02
N SER A 464 3.17 -23.22 -2.92
CA SER A 464 4.40 -22.72 -2.32
C SER A 464 5.32 -23.85 -1.86
N LYS A 465 4.78 -24.93 -1.29
CA LYS A 465 5.57 -26.15 -0.95
C LYS A 465 6.24 -26.77 -2.16
N LYS A 466 5.54 -26.77 -3.32
CA LYS A 466 6.14 -27.28 -4.57
C LYS A 466 7.16 -26.28 -5.13
N LEU A 467 6.88 -24.99 -5.05
CA LEU A 467 7.75 -23.92 -5.54
C LEU A 467 9.10 -23.90 -4.80
N THR A 468 9.09 -24.14 -3.47
CA THR A 468 10.28 -24.10 -2.61
C THR A 468 10.82 -25.50 -2.27
N GLY A 469 10.19 -26.56 -2.77
CA GLY A 469 10.54 -27.95 -2.52
C GLY A 469 11.81 -28.41 -3.25
N GLU A 470 11.99 -29.73 -3.30
CA GLU A 470 13.10 -30.31 -4.04
C GLU A 470 13.10 -29.85 -5.50
N LYS A 471 14.28 -29.57 -6.02
CA LYS A 471 14.47 -29.07 -7.39
C LYS A 471 13.93 -30.09 -8.42
N ILE A 472 12.96 -29.66 -9.21
CA ILE A 472 12.28 -30.51 -10.20
C ILE A 472 13.06 -30.54 -11.52
N SER A 473 13.65 -29.42 -11.91
CA SER A 473 14.35 -29.26 -13.18
C SER A 473 15.86 -29.18 -12.95
N ASP A 474 16.63 -29.87 -13.78
CA ASP A 474 18.10 -29.75 -13.79
C ASP A 474 18.58 -29.51 -15.22
N TRP A 475 18.15 -28.35 -15.77
CA TRP A 475 18.45 -27.99 -17.15
C TRP A 475 19.87 -27.46 -17.30
N ASN A 476 20.52 -27.84 -18.40
CA ASN A 476 21.80 -27.25 -18.81
C ASN A 476 21.62 -26.56 -20.16
N LEU A 477 21.15 -25.32 -20.14
CA LEU A 477 20.93 -24.52 -21.35
C LEU A 477 22.25 -24.10 -22.00
N GLY A 478 23.39 -24.20 -21.33
CA GLY A 478 24.71 -23.99 -21.92
C GLY A 478 25.03 -24.96 -23.04
N ASN A 479 24.36 -26.10 -23.10
CA ASN A 479 24.49 -27.07 -24.20
C ASN A 479 23.47 -26.88 -25.31
N SER A 480 22.52 -25.96 -25.18
CA SER A 480 21.51 -25.68 -26.21
C SER A 480 22.15 -25.02 -27.43
N GLN A 481 21.67 -25.40 -28.59
CA GLN A 481 22.10 -24.76 -29.84
C GLN A 481 21.48 -23.37 -29.93
N ILE A 482 22.35 -22.35 -30.01
CA ILE A 482 21.95 -20.95 -30.15
C ILE A 482 22.51 -20.49 -31.49
N GLU A 483 21.66 -19.88 -32.31
CA GLU A 483 22.02 -19.39 -33.62
C GLU A 483 21.65 -17.92 -33.79
N SER A 484 22.54 -17.17 -34.43
CA SER A 484 22.20 -15.85 -34.97
C SER A 484 22.21 -15.95 -36.49
N TYR A 485 21.11 -15.57 -37.13
CA TYR A 485 20.94 -15.68 -38.58
C TYR A 485 20.25 -14.45 -39.16
N GLY A 486 20.52 -14.21 -40.43
CA GLY A 486 19.98 -13.02 -41.11
C GLY A 486 20.34 -11.72 -40.39
N GLU A 487 19.44 -10.77 -40.43
CA GLU A 487 19.61 -9.44 -39.81
C GLU A 487 19.03 -9.41 -38.40
N GLY A 488 19.87 -9.72 -37.40
CA GLY A 488 19.47 -9.60 -35.96
C GLY A 488 18.54 -10.70 -35.46
N ASN A 489 18.25 -11.76 -36.21
CA ASN A 489 17.49 -12.87 -35.72
C ASN A 489 18.35 -13.79 -34.85
N VAL A 490 17.80 -14.20 -33.72
CA VAL A 490 18.43 -15.17 -32.83
C VAL A 490 17.41 -16.24 -32.41
N SER A 491 17.90 -17.45 -32.22
CA SER A 491 17.07 -18.57 -31.76
C SER A 491 17.85 -19.48 -30.83
N ILE A 492 17.10 -20.20 -29.99
CA ILE A 492 17.59 -21.25 -29.14
C ILE A 492 16.75 -22.52 -29.35
N SER A 493 17.43 -23.67 -29.53
CA SER A 493 16.79 -24.98 -29.59
C SER A 493 16.74 -25.60 -28.20
N LEU A 494 15.55 -25.98 -27.74
CA LEU A 494 15.29 -26.47 -26.41
C LEU A 494 14.85 -27.95 -26.44
N THR A 495 14.95 -28.62 -25.33
CA THR A 495 14.39 -29.99 -25.20
C THR A 495 12.91 -29.95 -24.93
N ASP A 496 12.19 -31.05 -25.16
CA ASP A 496 10.77 -31.20 -24.84
C ASP A 496 10.50 -30.93 -23.34
N ASP A 497 11.42 -31.33 -22.47
CA ASP A 497 11.29 -31.10 -21.03
C ASP A 497 11.29 -29.60 -20.70
N VAL A 498 12.19 -28.83 -21.30
CA VAL A 498 12.22 -27.35 -21.12
C VAL A 498 10.95 -26.71 -21.63
N ILE A 499 10.54 -27.03 -22.89
CA ILE A 499 9.34 -26.43 -23.50
C ILE A 499 8.06 -26.75 -22.72
N ASN A 500 7.93 -27.95 -22.16
CA ASN A 500 6.75 -28.33 -21.41
C ASN A 500 6.72 -27.74 -19.99
N ASN A 501 7.87 -27.41 -19.41
CA ASN A 501 7.98 -27.07 -17.98
C ASN A 501 8.55 -25.67 -17.70
N TYR A 502 8.87 -24.83 -18.71
CA TYR A 502 9.26 -23.45 -18.43
C TYR A 502 8.07 -22.61 -17.95
N SER A 503 8.31 -21.64 -17.09
CA SER A 503 7.32 -20.68 -16.63
C SER A 503 7.41 -19.35 -17.37
N SER A 504 8.63 -18.87 -17.61
CA SER A 504 8.90 -17.67 -18.41
C SER A 504 10.21 -17.79 -19.17
N ALA A 505 10.32 -17.03 -20.24
CA ALA A 505 11.53 -16.91 -21.02
C ALA A 505 11.70 -15.48 -21.52
N ASP A 506 12.93 -15.00 -21.48
CA ASP A 506 13.33 -13.71 -21.99
C ASP A 506 14.75 -13.79 -22.57
N TYR A 507 15.22 -12.68 -23.19
CA TYR A 507 16.57 -12.58 -23.72
C TYR A 507 17.18 -11.24 -23.33
N ILE A 508 18.52 -11.24 -23.22
CA ILE A 508 19.30 -10.07 -22.89
C ILE A 508 20.29 -9.81 -23.99
N ILE A 509 20.38 -8.55 -24.43
CA ILE A 509 21.36 -8.07 -25.37
C ILE A 509 22.46 -7.35 -24.63
N PHE A 510 23.71 -7.75 -24.91
CA PHE A 510 24.89 -7.14 -24.31
C PHE A 510 25.72 -6.44 -25.40
N GLU A 511 26.26 -5.29 -25.03
CA GLU A 511 27.41 -4.71 -25.72
C GLU A 511 28.70 -5.23 -25.10
N ARG A 512 29.67 -5.67 -25.91
CA ARG A 512 31.00 -5.98 -25.42
C ARG A 512 31.87 -4.72 -25.46
N THR A 513 32.39 -4.33 -24.31
CA THR A 513 33.26 -3.17 -24.14
C THR A 513 34.71 -3.47 -24.57
N ALA A 514 35.53 -2.43 -24.78
CA ALA A 514 36.92 -2.58 -25.23
C ALA A 514 37.81 -3.33 -24.21
N ASP A 515 37.49 -3.28 -22.92
CA ASP A 515 38.13 -4.01 -21.83
C ASP A 515 37.67 -5.50 -21.74
N GLY A 516 36.73 -5.90 -22.61
CA GLY A 516 36.26 -7.26 -22.74
C GLY A 516 35.10 -7.63 -21.80
N LEU A 517 34.60 -6.69 -21.04
CA LEU A 517 33.41 -6.83 -20.20
C LEU A 517 32.12 -6.66 -21.03
N PHE A 518 30.98 -6.94 -20.41
CA PHE A 518 29.67 -6.91 -21.07
C PHE A 518 28.72 -5.97 -20.32
N VAL A 519 28.07 -5.09 -21.07
CA VAL A 519 27.04 -4.18 -20.58
C VAL A 519 25.69 -4.63 -21.14
N PRO A 520 24.69 -4.99 -20.30
CA PRO A 520 23.35 -5.26 -20.78
C PRO A 520 22.73 -3.96 -21.26
N ILE A 521 22.24 -3.94 -22.49
CA ILE A 521 21.67 -2.75 -23.13
C ILE A 521 20.19 -2.90 -23.45
N PHE A 522 19.67 -4.13 -23.40
CA PHE A 522 18.27 -4.42 -23.65
C PHE A 522 17.87 -5.76 -23.04
N ASN A 523 16.64 -5.82 -22.48
CA ASN A 523 16.00 -7.04 -22.01
C ASN A 523 14.63 -7.15 -22.70
N GLY A 524 14.38 -8.23 -23.45
CA GLY A 524 13.15 -8.43 -24.21
C GLY A 524 12.46 -9.73 -23.86
N SER A 525 11.13 -9.72 -23.89
CA SER A 525 10.27 -10.89 -23.62
C SER A 525 9.44 -11.36 -24.82
N ASP A 526 9.59 -10.74 -25.97
CA ASP A 526 8.83 -10.99 -27.21
C ASP A 526 9.30 -12.23 -27.99
N LEU A 527 9.45 -13.36 -27.30
CA LEU A 527 9.88 -14.62 -27.88
C LEU A 527 8.73 -15.32 -28.62
N LYS A 528 9.03 -15.80 -29.82
CA LYS A 528 8.15 -16.65 -30.63
C LYS A 528 8.54 -18.10 -30.45
N GLU A 529 7.59 -18.93 -30.05
CA GLU A 529 7.75 -20.37 -29.92
C GLU A 529 7.26 -21.05 -31.19
N ASN A 530 8.10 -21.94 -31.75
CA ASN A 530 7.77 -22.80 -32.85
C ASN A 530 8.32 -24.22 -32.61
N GLY A 531 7.50 -25.10 -32.05
CA GLY A 531 7.95 -26.40 -31.54
C GLY A 531 8.99 -26.20 -30.44
N ASN A 532 10.14 -26.81 -30.59
CA ASN A 532 11.24 -26.73 -29.62
C ASN A 532 12.20 -25.56 -29.84
N ILE A 533 11.83 -24.58 -30.65
CA ILE A 533 12.64 -23.43 -30.97
C ILE A 533 11.96 -22.16 -30.43
N MET A 534 12.66 -21.42 -29.61
CA MET A 534 12.31 -20.05 -29.25
C MET A 534 13.17 -19.08 -30.05
N SER A 535 12.56 -18.03 -30.60
CA SER A 535 13.26 -17.05 -31.44
C SER A 535 12.72 -15.65 -31.28
N THR A 536 13.56 -14.66 -31.55
CA THR A 536 13.20 -13.25 -31.67
C THR A 536 13.98 -12.56 -32.77
N ALA A 537 13.46 -11.45 -33.24
CA ALA A 537 14.20 -10.50 -34.07
C ALA A 537 14.64 -9.34 -33.18
N ILE A 538 15.93 -9.24 -32.91
CA ILE A 538 16.48 -8.18 -32.06
C ILE A 538 16.24 -6.85 -32.75
N GLU A 539 15.52 -5.97 -32.09
CA GLU A 539 15.44 -4.58 -32.49
C GLU A 539 16.83 -3.96 -32.43
N ARG A 540 17.22 -3.27 -33.52
CA ARG A 540 18.57 -2.70 -33.66
C ARG A 540 18.73 -1.36 -32.96
N LYS A 541 17.96 -1.11 -31.93
CA LYS A 541 17.97 0.14 -31.17
C LYS A 541 18.28 -0.11 -29.72
N SER A 542 19.05 0.78 -29.13
CA SER A 542 19.25 0.86 -27.69
C SER A 542 18.94 2.27 -27.19
N LEU A 543 18.64 2.43 -25.91
CA LEU A 543 18.61 3.74 -25.29
C LEU A 543 20.03 4.26 -25.12
N VAL A 544 20.26 5.47 -25.60
CA VAL A 544 21.58 6.13 -25.58
C VAL A 544 21.44 7.48 -24.91
N ALA A 545 22.19 7.69 -23.82
CA ALA A 545 22.37 9.01 -23.25
C ALA A 545 23.47 9.77 -23.98
N THR A 546 23.28 11.08 -24.16
CA THR A 546 24.26 11.99 -24.81
C THR A 546 24.47 13.21 -23.94
N ASP A 547 25.70 13.47 -23.47
CA ASP A 547 26.03 14.66 -22.67
C ASP A 547 26.21 15.91 -23.55
N SER A 548 26.37 17.08 -22.93
CA SER A 548 26.59 18.36 -23.63
C SER A 548 27.88 18.43 -24.45
N LYS A 549 28.82 17.51 -24.20
CA LYS A 549 30.08 17.39 -24.95
C LYS A 549 29.94 16.45 -26.15
N GLY A 550 28.79 15.80 -26.32
CA GLY A 550 28.51 14.82 -27.36
C GLY A 550 29.03 13.41 -27.06
N ASN A 551 29.47 13.12 -25.83
CA ASN A 551 29.80 11.75 -25.45
C ASN A 551 28.51 10.93 -25.36
N LYS A 552 28.58 9.67 -25.80
CA LYS A 552 27.44 8.76 -25.86
C LYS A 552 27.68 7.51 -25.05
N MET A 553 26.64 7.07 -24.34
CA MET A 553 26.65 5.84 -23.56
C MET A 553 25.36 5.05 -23.80
N ASN A 554 25.47 3.77 -24.15
CA ASN A 554 24.34 2.87 -24.16
C ASN A 554 23.88 2.63 -22.69
N LEU A 555 22.57 2.75 -22.45
CA LEU A 555 21.99 2.61 -21.13
C LEU A 555 21.52 1.18 -20.88
N THR A 556 21.67 0.73 -19.66
CA THR A 556 20.92 -0.44 -19.16
C THR A 556 19.48 0.00 -18.95
N ALA A 557 18.56 -0.46 -19.79
CA ALA A 557 17.15 -0.17 -19.71
C ALA A 557 16.37 -1.45 -19.37
N ILE A 558 15.59 -1.40 -18.30
CA ILE A 558 14.77 -2.53 -17.85
C ILE A 558 13.31 -2.19 -18.14
N GLU A 559 12.68 -2.90 -19.08
CA GLU A 559 11.24 -2.77 -19.32
C GLU A 559 10.47 -3.17 -18.06
N THR A 560 9.63 -2.27 -17.56
CA THR A 560 8.90 -2.44 -16.30
C THR A 560 7.40 -2.56 -16.49
N THR A 561 6.83 -1.67 -17.29
CA THR A 561 5.38 -1.53 -17.41
C THR A 561 4.99 -1.31 -18.85
N LYS A 562 3.92 -2.00 -19.27
CA LYS A 562 3.19 -1.68 -20.49
C LYS A 562 1.85 -1.05 -20.15
N GLY A 563 1.64 0.14 -20.69
CA GLY A 563 0.34 0.78 -20.71
C GLY A 563 -0.36 0.57 -22.05
N THR A 564 -1.56 1.10 -22.19
CA THR A 564 -2.36 0.95 -23.42
C THR A 564 -1.73 1.60 -24.64
N ASP A 565 -0.89 2.62 -24.44
CA ASP A 565 -0.25 3.40 -25.50
C ASP A 565 1.23 3.74 -25.24
N TYR A 566 1.82 3.17 -24.16
CA TYR A 566 3.19 3.45 -23.77
C TYR A 566 3.93 2.22 -23.25
N VAL A 567 5.27 2.31 -23.22
CA VAL A 567 6.17 1.37 -22.53
C VAL A 567 7.07 2.18 -21.60
N SER A 568 7.23 1.71 -20.37
CA SER A 568 8.11 2.31 -19.38
C SER A 568 9.39 1.48 -19.18
N TYR A 569 10.50 2.19 -19.00
CA TYR A 569 11.82 1.62 -18.73
C TYR A 569 12.43 2.26 -17.49
N TYR A 570 12.97 1.46 -16.58
CA TYR A 570 13.81 1.97 -15.50
C TYR A 570 15.27 2.07 -15.93
N ILE A 571 15.85 3.24 -15.68
CA ILE A 571 17.25 3.53 -15.95
C ILE A 571 17.93 3.85 -14.60
N PRO A 572 18.94 3.06 -14.18
CA PRO A 572 19.62 3.31 -12.92
C PRO A 572 20.51 4.54 -12.98
N GLY A 573 20.55 5.28 -11.87
CA GLY A 573 21.38 6.47 -11.73
C GLY A 573 21.75 6.79 -10.30
N THR A 574 22.55 7.83 -10.13
CA THR A 574 22.83 8.47 -8.86
C THR A 574 22.68 9.98 -9.02
N ILE A 575 22.16 10.63 -7.99
CA ILE A 575 22.12 12.09 -7.89
C ILE A 575 23.03 12.54 -6.75
N THR A 576 23.67 13.68 -6.93
CA THR A 576 24.59 14.25 -5.92
C THR A 576 24.31 15.72 -5.71
N ARG A 577 24.49 16.19 -4.47
CA ARG A 577 24.52 17.61 -4.11
C ARG A 577 25.56 17.87 -3.03
N PHE A 578 26.12 19.06 -3.06
CA PHE A 578 26.99 19.50 -1.97
C PHE A 578 26.16 20.07 -0.83
N ASN A 579 26.21 19.42 0.32
CA ASN A 579 25.53 19.86 1.53
C ASN A 579 26.42 20.91 2.24
N VAL A 580 25.99 22.17 2.20
CA VAL A 580 26.75 23.29 2.79
C VAL A 580 26.80 23.27 4.31
N ASP A 581 25.85 22.60 4.96
CA ASP A 581 25.76 22.53 6.41
C ASP A 581 26.70 21.46 6.98
N THR A 582 26.83 20.33 6.31
CA THR A 582 27.70 19.22 6.70
C THR A 582 29.09 19.27 6.03
N LEU A 583 29.23 20.04 4.95
CA LEU A 583 30.42 20.10 4.07
C LEU A 583 30.74 18.75 3.41
N GLU A 584 29.75 17.92 3.22
CA GLU A 584 29.83 16.59 2.57
C GLU A 584 29.01 16.54 1.29
N LEU A 585 29.26 15.53 0.45
CA LEU A 585 28.43 15.23 -0.70
C LEU A 585 27.31 14.28 -0.27
N ASP A 586 26.08 14.73 -0.38
CA ASP A 586 24.93 13.84 -0.34
C ASP A 586 24.86 13.06 -1.66
N VAL A 587 24.80 11.74 -1.60
CA VAL A 587 24.69 10.86 -2.76
C VAL A 587 23.49 9.94 -2.56
N MET A 588 22.60 9.88 -3.56
CA MET A 588 21.43 9.02 -3.53
C MET A 588 21.35 8.19 -4.79
N GLY A 589 21.10 6.88 -4.64
CA GLY A 589 20.76 6.00 -5.76
C GLY A 589 19.33 6.26 -6.24
N VAL A 590 19.14 6.35 -7.55
CA VAL A 590 17.83 6.63 -8.15
C VAL A 590 17.54 5.71 -9.34
N TYR A 591 16.25 5.52 -9.62
CA TYR A 591 15.77 5.04 -10.91
C TYR A 591 15.02 6.15 -11.63
N LEU A 592 15.35 6.36 -12.90
CA LEU A 592 14.56 7.18 -13.80
C LEU A 592 13.50 6.29 -14.46
N ASP A 593 12.25 6.71 -14.38
CA ASP A 593 11.17 6.15 -15.17
C ASP A 593 11.14 6.85 -16.53
N PHE A 594 11.58 6.13 -17.56
CA PHE A 594 11.66 6.63 -18.93
C PHE A 594 10.54 6.03 -19.77
N ILE A 595 9.65 6.86 -20.25
CA ILE A 595 8.43 6.48 -20.97
C ILE A 595 8.61 6.74 -22.46
N VAL A 596 8.13 5.79 -23.26
CA VAL A 596 8.01 5.90 -24.72
C VAL A 596 6.56 5.67 -25.10
N ASP A 597 5.94 6.63 -25.75
CA ASP A 597 4.56 6.58 -26.21
C ASP A 597 4.43 7.04 -27.68
N SER A 598 3.22 7.03 -28.21
CA SER A 598 2.96 7.42 -29.61
C SER A 598 3.21 8.92 -29.88
N GLU A 599 3.07 9.76 -28.86
CA GLU A 599 3.31 11.20 -28.96
C GLU A 599 4.80 11.52 -28.77
N HIS A 600 5.49 10.71 -27.97
CA HIS A 600 6.91 10.84 -27.67
C HIS A 600 7.68 9.56 -28.10
N PRO A 601 7.87 9.32 -29.40
CA PRO A 601 8.51 8.09 -29.88
C PRO A 601 10.01 8.00 -29.54
N ASN A 602 10.63 9.10 -29.12
CA ASN A 602 12.00 9.12 -28.60
C ASN A 602 12.04 8.97 -27.07
N GLY A 603 10.90 9.03 -26.41
CA GLY A 603 10.73 8.92 -24.97
C GLY A 603 11.03 10.20 -24.20
N TYR A 604 10.73 10.16 -22.93
CA TYR A 604 10.98 11.23 -21.95
C TYR A 604 11.14 10.66 -20.56
N ILE A 605 11.80 11.39 -19.67
CA ILE A 605 11.88 11.05 -18.25
C ILE A 605 10.55 11.48 -17.61
N SER A 606 9.77 10.53 -17.16
CA SER A 606 8.51 10.78 -16.46
C SER A 606 8.77 11.15 -15.01
N LYS A 607 9.56 10.35 -14.32
CA LYS A 607 9.79 10.46 -12.88
C LYS A 607 11.18 10.00 -12.49
N VAL A 608 11.64 10.45 -11.33
CA VAL A 608 12.87 9.97 -10.69
C VAL A 608 12.52 9.52 -9.27
N TYR A 609 12.86 8.29 -8.94
CA TYR A 609 12.55 7.68 -7.66
C TYR A 609 13.81 7.27 -6.91
N PRO A 610 13.84 7.34 -5.57
CA PRO A 610 14.90 6.74 -4.79
C PRO A 610 14.91 5.22 -4.91
N ILE A 611 16.08 4.60 -4.89
CA ILE A 611 16.22 3.13 -4.90
C ILE A 611 15.84 2.52 -3.55
N GLU A 612 15.96 3.29 -2.47
CA GLU A 612 15.77 2.80 -1.11
C GLU A 612 14.29 2.64 -0.76
N LEU A 613 13.98 1.49 -0.17
CA LEU A 613 12.70 1.25 0.51
C LEU A 613 12.74 1.86 1.91
N ASN A 614 11.58 2.24 2.42
CA ASN A 614 11.42 2.56 3.83
C ASN A 614 11.70 1.32 4.70
N GLU A 615 12.04 1.53 5.98
CA GLU A 615 12.40 0.46 6.91
C GLU A 615 11.30 -0.60 7.08
N ASN A 616 10.03 -0.25 6.82
CA ASN A 616 8.88 -1.16 6.83
C ASN A 616 8.56 -1.80 5.47
N LEU A 617 9.48 -1.72 4.50
CA LEU A 617 9.32 -2.24 3.14
C LEU A 617 8.24 -1.53 2.30
N THR A 618 7.76 -0.37 2.71
CA THR A 618 6.95 0.48 1.84
C THR A 618 7.85 1.24 0.88
N TYR A 619 7.43 1.33 -0.38
CA TYR A 619 8.15 2.10 -1.39
C TYR A 619 7.75 3.57 -1.28
N SER A 620 8.73 4.46 -1.30
CA SER A 620 8.45 5.89 -1.37
C SER A 620 7.94 6.21 -2.78
N LYS A 621 6.67 6.58 -2.90
CA LYS A 621 6.04 7.03 -4.15
C LYS A 621 6.45 8.45 -4.54
N VAL A 622 7.38 9.03 -3.84
CA VAL A 622 7.74 10.43 -4.02
C VAL A 622 8.71 10.62 -5.16
N GLU A 623 8.35 11.53 -6.02
CA GLU A 623 9.18 12.01 -7.10
C GLU A 623 10.28 12.91 -6.55
N ILE A 624 11.52 12.68 -7.02
CA ILE A 624 12.66 13.54 -6.71
C ILE A 624 12.71 14.66 -7.74
N ASP A 625 12.70 15.91 -7.28
CA ASP A 625 12.97 17.06 -8.12
C ASP A 625 14.47 17.14 -8.42
N LEU A 626 14.83 16.91 -9.68
CA LEU A 626 16.22 16.99 -10.12
C LEU A 626 16.82 18.40 -9.99
N ASP A 627 15.99 19.44 -9.96
CA ASP A 627 16.44 20.81 -9.76
C ASP A 627 16.97 21.09 -8.34
N GLU A 628 16.75 20.19 -7.41
CA GLU A 628 17.33 20.26 -6.06
C GLU A 628 18.75 19.68 -5.97
N TRP A 629 19.26 19.06 -7.03
CA TRP A 629 20.52 18.33 -7.07
C TRP A 629 21.52 18.98 -8.01
N ASP A 630 22.82 18.80 -7.75
CA ASP A 630 23.88 19.43 -8.52
C ASP A 630 24.27 18.60 -9.76
N GLU A 631 24.14 17.28 -9.68
CA GLU A 631 24.51 16.36 -10.75
C GLU A 631 23.63 15.12 -10.75
N LEU A 632 23.23 14.66 -11.95
CA LEU A 632 22.68 13.34 -12.21
C LEU A 632 23.70 12.51 -12.99
N SER A 633 24.03 11.33 -12.50
CA SER A 633 24.86 10.35 -13.22
C SER A 633 24.04 9.12 -13.56
N LEU A 634 23.86 8.80 -14.83
CA LEU A 634 23.25 7.55 -15.30
C LEU A 634 24.30 6.43 -15.27
N LEU A 635 23.88 5.23 -14.89
CA LEU A 635 24.74 4.10 -14.63
C LEU A 635 24.49 2.96 -15.62
N SER A 636 25.56 2.33 -16.09
CA SER A 636 25.52 1.05 -16.80
C SER A 636 26.51 0.09 -16.17
N TYR A 637 25.98 -0.98 -15.58
CA TYR A 637 26.79 -1.98 -14.89
C TYR A 637 27.52 -2.89 -15.86
N LYS A 638 28.79 -3.19 -15.57
CA LYS A 638 29.60 -4.13 -16.34
C LYS A 638 29.60 -5.51 -15.69
N TYR A 639 29.53 -6.53 -16.51
CA TYR A 639 29.50 -7.92 -16.09
C TYR A 639 30.65 -8.71 -16.71
N ASN A 640 31.22 -9.63 -15.92
CA ASN A 640 32.13 -10.64 -16.40
C ASN A 640 31.33 -11.91 -16.75
N ILE A 641 31.20 -12.19 -18.02
CA ILE A 641 30.44 -13.33 -18.55
C ILE A 641 31.39 -14.45 -19.10
N LEU A 642 32.67 -14.18 -19.17
CA LEU A 642 33.66 -15.13 -19.68
C LEU A 642 34.47 -15.74 -18.53
N ASN A 643 34.64 -17.06 -18.55
CA ASN A 643 35.62 -17.75 -17.73
C ASN A 643 37.08 -17.41 -18.19
N PRO A 644 38.10 -17.67 -17.36
CA PRO A 644 39.50 -17.43 -17.71
C PRO A 644 39.98 -18.17 -19.00
N ASP A 645 39.32 -19.28 -19.35
CA ASP A 645 39.60 -20.05 -20.57
C ASP A 645 38.88 -19.51 -21.81
N GLY A 646 38.11 -18.43 -21.67
CA GLY A 646 37.31 -17.80 -22.73
C GLY A 646 35.96 -18.48 -22.98
N SER A 647 35.60 -19.52 -22.23
CA SER A 647 34.25 -20.10 -22.26
C SER A 647 33.27 -19.19 -21.53
N TYR A 648 31.99 -19.27 -21.89
CA TYR A 648 30.95 -18.50 -21.23
C TYR A 648 30.56 -19.12 -19.88
N THR A 649 30.37 -18.27 -18.87
CA THR A 649 29.88 -18.70 -17.57
C THR A 649 28.38 -18.47 -17.46
N SER A 650 27.66 -19.47 -16.95
CA SER A 650 26.26 -19.31 -16.57
C SER A 650 26.09 -18.50 -15.28
N ASN A 651 27.19 -18.17 -14.61
CA ASN A 651 27.21 -17.44 -13.35
C ASN A 651 27.93 -16.09 -13.53
N TRP A 652 27.32 -15.18 -14.30
CA TRP A 652 27.84 -13.84 -14.50
C TRP A 652 27.83 -13.06 -13.20
N GLN A 653 28.96 -12.47 -12.91
CA GLN A 653 29.13 -11.63 -11.74
C GLN A 653 29.23 -10.18 -12.19
N ASN A 654 28.59 -9.29 -11.45
CA ASN A 654 28.87 -7.87 -11.55
C ASN A 654 30.38 -7.68 -11.35
N ALA A 655 31.06 -7.08 -12.33
CA ALA A 655 32.50 -6.86 -12.27
C ALA A 655 32.90 -5.81 -11.22
N GLY A 656 31.91 -5.19 -10.55
CA GLY A 656 32.13 -4.08 -9.62
C GLY A 656 32.49 -2.78 -10.35
N GLU A 657 32.38 -2.76 -11.67
CA GLU A 657 32.64 -1.60 -12.51
C GLU A 657 31.37 -1.07 -13.14
N VAL A 658 31.26 0.25 -13.22
CA VAL A 658 30.17 0.95 -13.90
C VAL A 658 30.74 1.88 -14.97
N THR A 659 29.99 2.06 -16.05
CA THR A 659 30.17 3.18 -16.96
C THR A 659 29.16 4.24 -16.59
N THR A 660 29.57 5.50 -16.55
CA THR A 660 28.72 6.62 -16.17
C THR A 660 28.70 7.68 -17.25
N ILE A 661 27.58 8.37 -17.37
CA ILE A 661 27.42 9.62 -18.09
C ILE A 661 26.70 10.60 -17.18
N SER A 662 27.28 11.78 -16.97
CA SER A 662 26.79 12.74 -15.98
C SER A 662 26.25 14.00 -16.65
N PHE A 663 25.25 14.58 -16.00
CA PHE A 663 24.58 15.81 -16.37
C PHE A 663 24.59 16.76 -15.17
N ALA A 664 25.12 17.96 -15.37
CA ALA A 664 25.10 18.99 -14.34
C ALA A 664 23.69 19.58 -14.19
N LYS A 665 23.42 20.20 -13.05
CA LYS A 665 22.16 20.91 -12.78
C LYS A 665 21.81 21.87 -13.92
N GLY A 666 20.58 21.74 -14.47
CA GLY A 666 20.08 22.55 -15.57
C GLY A 666 20.63 22.18 -16.96
N GLU A 667 21.44 21.13 -17.06
CA GLU A 667 21.83 20.55 -18.33
C GLU A 667 20.70 19.69 -18.91
N GLU A 668 20.46 19.77 -20.23
CA GLU A 668 19.47 18.91 -20.89
C GLU A 668 19.89 17.44 -20.81
N ILE A 669 19.05 16.61 -20.19
CA ILE A 669 19.26 15.16 -20.13
C ILE A 669 18.71 14.57 -21.44
N LYS A 670 19.62 14.29 -22.36
CA LYS A 670 19.26 13.76 -23.65
C LYS A 670 19.39 12.24 -23.68
N ILE A 671 18.24 11.55 -23.75
CA ILE A 671 18.13 10.09 -23.92
C ILE A 671 17.28 9.86 -25.17
N ASP A 672 17.82 9.09 -26.12
CA ASP A 672 17.15 8.77 -27.39
C ASP A 672 17.32 7.29 -27.73
N PHE A 673 16.36 6.72 -28.47
CA PHE A 673 16.60 5.47 -29.18
C PHE A 673 17.52 5.70 -30.35
N SER A 674 18.67 5.05 -30.35
CA SER A 674 19.65 5.10 -31.43
C SER A 674 19.88 3.72 -32.01
N ASP A 675 20.17 3.66 -33.32
CA ASP A 675 20.60 2.41 -33.95
C ASP A 675 21.88 1.90 -33.29
N LEU A 676 21.98 0.59 -33.13
CA LEU A 676 23.17 -0.05 -32.59
C LEU A 676 24.39 0.28 -33.48
N ASP A 677 25.49 0.71 -32.86
CA ASP A 677 26.74 1.02 -33.56
C ASP A 677 27.29 -0.23 -34.22
N ILE A 678 27.36 -0.24 -35.54
CA ILE A 678 27.88 -1.37 -36.33
C ILE A 678 29.36 -1.67 -36.07
N ALA A 679 30.12 -0.74 -35.48
CA ALA A 679 31.51 -0.94 -35.11
C ALA A 679 31.67 -1.75 -33.82
N LYS A 680 30.64 -1.85 -32.99
CA LYS A 680 30.65 -2.56 -31.69
C LYS A 680 30.16 -4.00 -31.85
N ASP A 681 30.55 -4.87 -30.94
CA ASP A 681 30.11 -6.26 -30.91
C ASP A 681 28.95 -6.43 -29.91
N TYR A 682 27.86 -7.04 -30.37
CA TYR A 682 26.70 -7.36 -29.58
C TYR A 682 26.51 -8.86 -29.44
N TYR A 683 25.95 -9.26 -28.28
CA TYR A 683 25.72 -10.66 -27.94
C TYR A 683 24.32 -10.82 -27.35
N CYS A 684 23.70 -11.97 -27.62
CA CYS A 684 22.41 -12.35 -27.09
C CYS A 684 22.57 -13.56 -26.15
N LEU A 685 21.84 -13.53 -25.05
CA LEU A 685 21.69 -14.61 -24.09
C LEU A 685 20.20 -14.84 -23.84
N PHE A 686 19.76 -16.10 -23.77
CA PHE A 686 18.43 -16.47 -23.34
C PHE A 686 18.42 -16.82 -21.87
N ARG A 687 17.42 -16.30 -21.15
CA ARG A 687 17.15 -16.59 -19.76
C ARG A 687 15.80 -17.30 -19.67
N ILE A 688 15.77 -18.52 -19.12
CA ILE A 688 14.57 -19.34 -19.02
C ILE A 688 14.38 -19.69 -17.56
N LYS A 689 13.17 -19.51 -17.05
CA LYS A 689 12.80 -19.92 -15.70
C LYS A 689 11.97 -21.18 -15.74
N ASP A 690 12.22 -22.11 -14.81
CA ASP A 690 11.41 -23.31 -14.65
C ASP A 690 10.12 -23.05 -13.86
N SER A 691 9.31 -24.08 -13.70
CA SER A 691 8.06 -23.99 -12.94
C SER A 691 8.25 -23.69 -11.44
N GLN A 692 9.46 -23.84 -10.93
CA GLN A 692 9.83 -23.43 -9.58
C GLN A 692 10.46 -22.01 -9.55
N ASN A 693 10.39 -21.23 -10.62
CA ASN A 693 11.01 -19.91 -10.74
C ASN A 693 12.55 -19.95 -10.55
N ASN A 694 13.20 -21.06 -10.88
CA ASN A 694 14.65 -21.13 -10.92
C ASN A 694 15.13 -20.67 -12.30
N THR A 695 16.16 -19.83 -12.32
CA THR A 695 16.69 -19.22 -13.53
C THR A 695 17.78 -20.12 -14.15
N TYR A 696 17.68 -20.33 -15.46
CA TYR A 696 18.67 -21.01 -16.28
C TYR A 696 19.11 -20.11 -17.41
N LEU A 697 20.40 -20.03 -17.64
CA LEU A 697 21.00 -19.20 -18.65
C LEU A 697 21.58 -20.05 -19.79
N SER A 698 21.38 -19.60 -21.02
CA SER A 698 22.04 -20.17 -22.19
C SER A 698 23.50 -19.72 -22.28
N ASN A 699 24.25 -20.30 -23.20
CA ASN A 699 25.45 -19.63 -23.73
C ASN A 699 25.05 -18.31 -24.40
N ILE A 700 26.04 -17.47 -24.69
CA ILE A 700 25.84 -16.26 -25.47
C ILE A 700 26.21 -16.50 -26.94
N VAL A 701 25.52 -15.83 -27.84
CA VAL A 701 25.81 -15.83 -29.25
C VAL A 701 26.10 -14.43 -29.75
N LYS A 702 27.12 -14.26 -30.58
CA LYS A 702 27.37 -12.98 -31.22
C LYS A 702 26.25 -12.69 -32.23
N VAL A 703 25.61 -11.53 -32.10
CA VAL A 703 24.53 -11.12 -32.99
C VAL A 703 25.05 -10.70 -34.35
N ASN A 704 24.53 -11.30 -35.42
CA ASN A 704 24.87 -10.93 -36.80
C ASN A 704 24.30 -9.56 -37.13
N LYS A 705 25.14 -8.68 -37.64
CA LYS A 705 24.77 -7.30 -37.96
C LYS A 705 24.18 -7.15 -39.39
N LYS A 706 24.34 -8.20 -40.23
CA LYS A 706 23.83 -8.29 -41.60
C LYS A 706 23.56 -9.73 -41.99
#